data_9e2cc9b9edb11349aff91dafbcd39f97
#
_entry.id   9e2cc9b9edb11349aff91dafbcd39f97
#
_cell.length_a   1.000
_cell.length_b   1.000
_cell.length_c   1.000
_cell.angle_alpha   90.00
_cell.angle_beta   90.00
_cell.angle_gamma   90.00
#
_symmetry.space_group_name_H-M   'P 1'
#
loop_
_entity.id
_entity.type
_entity.pdbx_description
1 polymer ?
#
loop_
_entity_poly.entity_id
_entity_poly.type
_entity_poly.pdbx_seq_one_letter_code
_entity_poly.pdbx_strand_id
1 'polypeptide(L)'
;MTSSYERIKAECKQKNVLWEDEDFPATQSSVFYHQTPPFTFQWKRPHEITQNPVFVNDSTAQFDIVPGKMGDRWLVSCLGVLYLSKGLFYRVVPADQNFDKPYYGMFRFRLWWCGEWLEVLVDDRLPTINGKLAFLQAQNSNSFWPGLLEKAYAKLHGSYEALKYGTLLDGLADLTGGITESISIKTDNNILIRPPLLHSLLDTTSIVTCTVNNGTTTQIRNQTEVLPNGLHVGINYRLCSLDKAETIMGDTVQLIRLRNPLAQTLNKSASYNGDWSSFSSSWERVTMNERNRLIEQLDVGEFWMSFFDMTQTFTHLECVHLDSDTARDEPQLSDKNRRWLMRLYQGAWKRGVTAGGCRNNPDSFHINPQLQLFLSEKEDVIISVNQHSVLEPKVIGFTVYNLNSVQSINGCLSKNFFKKHKSLVNSQYTNSRQISHRCTLDAGRYLIMATTFEPAEEASFSVRVLGSTIRLALLETQTMLLLDPFPLLNSNAKVSMDSANNNVSATTSTAQYEPVFMQLADDQRTLNCFDLQELLEACLPNDYIRSCASLEVCRQVVCLMDKTNRGRINFNDFNKFMVNLKTWWGVFKMHTKEKSGILRAERFRDALCDVGFQLSTDILSILILRYMRRDGTLRLSDFISAILHLTMAFELFKAKDTNQDGVISMGMTEFIKSVFMC
;
A
#
# COMPACT_ATOMS: atom_id res chain seq x y z
N MET A 1 26.03 4.73 9.88
CA MET A 1 25.22 5.79 10.52
C MET A 1 24.85 5.32 11.91
N THR A 2 25.08 6.12 12.94
CA THR A 2 24.68 5.82 14.32
C THR A 2 23.15 5.84 14.38
N SER A 3 22.51 4.82 14.99
CA SER A 3 21.03 4.78 15.10
C SER A 3 20.52 5.97 15.92
N SER A 4 19.28 6.38 15.67
CA SER A 4 18.64 7.46 16.44
C SER A 4 18.64 7.15 17.95
N TYR A 5 18.48 5.87 18.30
CA TYR A 5 18.57 5.38 19.68
C TYR A 5 19.92 5.72 20.33
N GLU A 6 21.04 5.33 19.70
CA GLU A 6 22.37 5.57 20.26
C GLU A 6 22.72 7.06 20.33
N ARG A 7 22.25 7.87 19.38
CA ARG A 7 22.42 9.33 19.41
C ARG A 7 21.71 9.95 20.61
N ILE A 8 20.42 9.67 20.77
CA ILE A 8 19.60 10.21 21.88
C ILE A 8 20.16 9.73 23.23
N LYS A 9 20.56 8.46 23.31
CA LYS A 9 21.21 7.88 24.50
C LYS A 9 22.48 8.62 24.89
N ALA A 10 23.32 8.97 23.92
CA ALA A 10 24.54 9.75 24.15
C ALA A 10 24.22 11.18 24.64
N GLU A 11 23.21 11.83 24.07
CA GLU A 11 22.75 13.15 24.50
C GLU A 11 22.22 13.14 25.93
N CYS A 12 21.36 12.15 26.28
CA CYS A 12 20.85 11.98 27.63
C CYS A 12 21.97 11.71 28.65
N LYS A 13 22.96 10.90 28.27
CA LYS A 13 24.14 10.65 29.08
C LYS A 13 24.93 11.93 29.34
N GLN A 14 25.18 12.74 28.32
CA GLN A 14 25.91 14.00 28.41
C GLN A 14 25.17 15.02 29.34
N LYS A 15 23.84 15.11 29.20
CA LYS A 15 23.02 16.06 29.95
C LYS A 15 22.61 15.52 31.32
N ASN A 16 22.84 14.24 31.59
CA ASN A 16 22.40 13.53 32.81
C ASN A 16 20.90 13.69 33.09
N VAL A 17 20.07 13.52 32.02
CA VAL A 17 18.62 13.65 32.12
C VAL A 17 17.93 12.38 31.53
N LEU A 18 16.72 12.11 31.99
CA LEU A 18 15.86 11.09 31.37
C LEU A 18 15.22 11.70 30.13
N TRP A 19 15.17 10.88 29.10
CA TRP A 19 14.58 11.29 27.82
C TRP A 19 13.07 11.52 27.95
N GLU A 20 12.58 12.49 27.21
CA GLU A 20 11.18 12.79 26.99
C GLU A 20 10.88 12.81 25.51
N ASP A 21 9.86 12.07 25.10
CA ASP A 21 9.46 11.93 23.71
C ASP A 21 8.65 13.16 23.28
N GLU A 22 9.24 14.00 22.45
CA GLU A 22 8.57 15.22 21.94
C GLU A 22 7.54 14.88 20.85
N ASP A 23 7.74 13.80 20.10
CA ASP A 23 6.83 13.36 19.05
C ASP A 23 5.57 12.70 19.62
N PHE A 24 5.65 12.13 20.83
CA PHE A 24 4.52 11.53 21.55
C PHE A 24 4.53 11.93 23.02
N PRO A 25 4.22 13.21 23.32
CA PRO A 25 4.39 13.78 24.64
C PRO A 25 3.42 13.19 25.67
N ALA A 26 3.80 13.25 26.94
CA ALA A 26 2.98 12.79 28.06
C ALA A 26 1.82 13.77 28.37
N THR A 27 0.91 13.94 27.41
CA THR A 27 -0.24 14.88 27.46
C THR A 27 -1.55 14.16 27.12
N GLN A 28 -2.67 14.83 27.38
CA GLN A 28 -3.98 14.24 27.05
C GLN A 28 -4.19 14.00 25.58
N SER A 29 -3.60 14.81 24.70
CA SER A 29 -3.69 14.64 23.24
C SER A 29 -3.09 13.34 22.73
N SER A 30 -2.10 12.77 23.42
CA SER A 30 -1.54 11.45 23.11
C SER A 30 -2.47 10.30 23.51
N VAL A 31 -3.41 10.56 24.42
CA VAL A 31 -4.41 9.55 24.84
C VAL A 31 -5.67 9.65 23.98
N PHE A 32 -6.23 10.87 23.86
CA PHE A 32 -7.47 11.12 23.12
C PHE A 32 -7.31 12.33 22.21
N TYR A 33 -7.85 12.24 21.02
CA TYR A 33 -7.85 13.34 20.06
C TYR A 33 -9.26 13.76 19.59
N HIS A 34 -10.25 12.87 19.67
CA HIS A 34 -11.64 13.16 19.30
C HIS A 34 -12.59 13.26 20.47
N GLN A 35 -12.32 12.53 21.54
CA GLN A 35 -13.22 12.47 22.70
C GLN A 35 -12.61 13.17 23.88
N THR A 36 -13.47 13.77 24.72
CA THR A 36 -13.02 14.23 26.05
C THR A 36 -12.74 12.99 26.92
N PRO A 37 -11.54 12.88 27.52
CA PRO A 37 -11.21 11.72 28.33
C PRO A 37 -12.21 11.60 29.49
N PRO A 38 -12.77 10.39 29.73
CA PRO A 38 -13.69 10.15 30.84
C PRO A 38 -12.98 10.15 32.21
N PHE A 39 -11.64 10.19 32.20
CA PHE A 39 -10.79 10.12 33.39
C PHE A 39 -9.65 11.13 33.30
N THR A 40 -9.14 11.56 34.46
CA THR A 40 -7.89 12.31 34.52
C THR A 40 -6.71 11.34 34.55
N PHE A 41 -5.85 11.42 33.55
CA PHE A 41 -4.64 10.62 33.47
C PHE A 41 -3.47 11.30 34.13
N GLN A 42 -2.68 10.52 34.86
CA GLN A 42 -1.37 10.92 35.38
C GLN A 42 -0.31 10.09 34.68
N TRP A 43 0.67 10.75 34.09
CA TRP A 43 1.80 10.08 33.47
C TRP A 43 2.87 9.77 34.50
N LYS A 44 3.23 8.50 34.63
CA LYS A 44 4.22 8.02 35.58
C LYS A 44 5.24 7.14 34.94
N ARG A 45 6.47 7.20 35.42
CA ARG A 45 7.53 6.28 35.04
C ARG A 45 7.42 4.98 35.84
N PRO A 46 7.88 3.82 35.37
CA PRO A 46 7.80 2.53 36.07
C PRO A 46 8.32 2.56 37.49
N HIS A 47 9.42 3.29 37.77
CA HIS A 47 9.97 3.46 39.12
C HIS A 47 9.05 4.23 40.09
N GLU A 48 8.10 5.01 39.59
CA GLU A 48 7.11 5.72 40.39
C GLU A 48 5.87 4.83 40.66
N ILE A 49 5.73 3.73 39.95
CA ILE A 49 4.62 2.78 40.08
C ILE A 49 5.01 1.61 40.97
N THR A 50 6.25 1.09 40.81
CA THR A 50 6.77 -0.06 41.56
C THR A 50 8.24 0.14 41.94
N GLN A 51 8.67 -0.46 43.07
CA GLN A 51 10.06 -0.38 43.53
C GLN A 51 11.05 -1.11 42.61
N ASN A 52 10.63 -2.22 42.00
CA ASN A 52 11.49 -3.07 41.17
C ASN A 52 10.81 -3.30 39.82
N PRO A 53 10.85 -2.34 38.89
CA PRO A 53 10.31 -2.52 37.55
C PRO A 53 11.21 -3.44 36.77
N VAL A 54 10.59 -4.32 35.96
CA VAL A 54 11.26 -5.26 35.06
C VAL A 54 10.77 -4.97 33.64
N PHE A 55 11.66 -5.01 32.65
CA PHE A 55 11.25 -4.81 31.26
C PHE A 55 10.52 -6.04 30.74
N VAL A 56 11.20 -7.18 30.60
CA VAL A 56 10.63 -8.48 30.26
C VAL A 56 11.00 -9.45 31.36
N ASN A 57 10.02 -10.18 31.88
CA ASN A 57 10.27 -11.23 32.88
C ASN A 57 10.29 -12.62 32.20
N ASP A 58 11.47 -13.10 31.82
CA ASP A 58 11.65 -14.40 31.18
C ASP A 58 11.56 -15.59 32.15
N SER A 59 11.62 -15.34 33.47
CA SER A 59 11.53 -16.41 34.48
C SER A 59 10.13 -17.03 34.59
N THR A 60 9.12 -16.31 34.09
CA THR A 60 7.76 -16.81 33.98
C THR A 60 7.50 -17.22 32.55
N ALA A 61 7.43 -18.53 32.27
CA ALA A 61 6.96 -19.04 30.97
C ALA A 61 5.49 -18.69 30.69
N GLN A 62 4.95 -17.68 31.36
CA GLN A 62 3.54 -17.36 31.43
C GLN A 62 3.23 -16.04 30.76
N PHE A 63 2.31 -16.11 29.80
CA PHE A 63 1.69 -14.91 29.23
C PHE A 63 0.66 -14.38 30.22
N ASP A 64 0.97 -13.26 30.88
CA ASP A 64 0.18 -12.66 31.95
C ASP A 64 -0.41 -11.27 31.58
N ILE A 65 -0.49 -10.95 30.31
CA ILE A 65 -1.01 -9.67 29.84
C ILE A 65 -2.52 -9.62 29.97
N VAL A 66 -3.01 -8.52 30.52
CA VAL A 66 -4.43 -8.22 30.59
C VAL A 66 -4.74 -6.92 29.83
N PRO A 67 -5.93 -6.88 29.18
CA PRO A 67 -6.32 -5.69 28.43
C PRO A 67 -6.57 -4.51 29.36
N GLY A 68 -6.35 -3.32 28.83
CA GLY A 68 -6.72 -2.08 29.48
C GLY A 68 -8.23 -1.77 29.39
N LYS A 69 -8.60 -0.54 29.70
CA LYS A 69 -10.00 -0.10 29.72
C LYS A 69 -10.56 0.33 28.36
N MET A 70 -9.72 0.39 27.32
CA MET A 70 -10.06 1.04 26.04
C MET A 70 -10.41 0.10 24.88
N GLY A 71 -10.54 -1.20 25.11
CA GLY A 71 -10.98 -2.13 24.05
C GLY A 71 -9.85 -2.70 23.17
N ASP A 72 -8.64 -2.77 23.69
CA ASP A 72 -7.39 -3.27 23.11
C ASP A 72 -7.24 -4.81 23.14
N ARG A 73 -8.33 -5.54 23.31
CA ARG A 73 -8.32 -7.02 23.37
C ARG A 73 -7.72 -7.69 22.14
N TRP A 74 -7.95 -7.11 20.96
CA TRP A 74 -7.35 -7.60 19.73
C TRP A 74 -5.82 -7.56 19.81
N LEU A 75 -5.24 -6.52 20.42
CA LEU A 75 -3.78 -6.42 20.59
C LEU A 75 -3.28 -7.46 21.59
N VAL A 76 -4.01 -7.72 22.70
CA VAL A 76 -3.69 -8.81 23.62
C VAL A 76 -3.66 -10.16 22.89
N SER A 77 -4.62 -10.42 22.01
CA SER A 77 -4.64 -11.64 21.20
C SER A 77 -3.44 -11.73 20.25
N CYS A 78 -3.07 -10.63 19.59
CA CYS A 78 -1.87 -10.56 18.77
C CYS A 78 -0.60 -10.89 19.59
N LEU A 79 -0.46 -10.25 20.74
CA LEU A 79 0.69 -10.45 21.62
C LEU A 79 0.73 -11.89 22.18
N GLY A 80 -0.43 -12.49 22.44
CA GLY A 80 -0.51 -13.89 22.83
C GLY A 80 0.00 -14.84 21.75
N VAL A 81 -0.36 -14.60 20.51
CA VAL A 81 0.14 -15.38 19.36
C VAL A 81 1.65 -15.15 19.16
N LEU A 82 2.10 -13.91 19.25
CA LEU A 82 3.51 -13.54 19.08
C LEU A 82 4.38 -14.13 20.19
N TYR A 83 3.92 -14.10 21.44
CA TYR A 83 4.67 -14.58 22.61
C TYR A 83 4.98 -16.07 22.55
N LEU A 84 4.14 -16.86 21.86
CA LEU A 84 4.39 -18.27 21.60
C LEU A 84 5.56 -18.52 20.63
N SER A 85 5.94 -17.49 19.87
CA SER A 85 7.05 -17.53 18.91
C SER A 85 8.16 -16.60 19.40
N LYS A 86 9.04 -17.13 20.25
CA LYS A 86 10.07 -16.35 20.96
C LYS A 86 11.02 -15.58 20.03
N GLY A 87 11.38 -16.17 18.89
CA GLY A 87 12.22 -15.50 17.92
C GLY A 87 11.55 -14.25 17.34
N LEU A 88 10.27 -14.35 16.96
CA LEU A 88 9.49 -13.22 16.48
C LEU A 88 9.23 -12.20 17.59
N PHE A 89 8.96 -12.68 18.80
CA PHE A 89 8.77 -11.81 19.95
C PHE A 89 9.98 -10.90 20.21
N TYR A 90 11.20 -11.46 20.24
CA TYR A 90 12.40 -10.67 20.45
C TYR A 90 12.84 -9.84 19.25
N ARG A 91 12.33 -10.11 18.06
CA ARG A 91 12.45 -9.20 16.91
C ARG A 91 11.69 -7.90 17.17
N VAL A 92 10.48 -7.98 17.75
CA VAL A 92 9.62 -6.82 18.09
C VAL A 92 10.08 -6.12 19.37
N VAL A 93 10.42 -6.91 20.40
CA VAL A 93 10.78 -6.46 21.77
C VAL A 93 12.26 -6.80 22.02
N PRO A 94 13.22 -5.92 21.62
CA PRO A 94 14.63 -6.20 21.81
C PRO A 94 14.98 -6.48 23.28
N ALA A 95 15.68 -7.59 23.54
CA ALA A 95 15.97 -8.08 24.90
C ALA A 95 17.09 -7.30 25.62
N ASP A 96 17.81 -6.43 24.93
CA ASP A 96 18.97 -5.66 25.44
C ASP A 96 18.57 -4.40 26.21
N GLN A 97 17.34 -4.34 26.72
CA GLN A 97 16.76 -3.20 27.42
C GLN A 97 16.31 -3.60 28.82
N ASN A 98 16.58 -2.72 29.78
CA ASN A 98 16.18 -2.92 31.16
C ASN A 98 16.03 -1.58 31.90
N PHE A 99 15.67 -1.62 33.18
CA PHE A 99 15.57 -0.47 34.06
C PHE A 99 16.84 -0.27 34.93
N ASP A 100 17.89 -1.05 34.70
CA ASP A 100 19.15 -0.97 35.45
C ASP A 100 19.97 0.23 35.01
N LYS A 101 20.82 0.72 35.93
CA LYS A 101 21.73 1.83 35.64
C LYS A 101 22.90 1.38 34.76
N PRO A 102 23.30 2.15 33.74
CA PRO A 102 22.83 3.50 33.39
C PRO A 102 21.47 3.51 32.67
N TYR A 103 20.51 4.24 33.21
CA TYR A 103 19.14 4.28 32.71
C TYR A 103 18.77 5.69 32.23
N TYR A 104 18.12 5.79 31.07
CA TYR A 104 17.80 7.06 30.41
C TYR A 104 16.29 7.24 30.11
N GLY A 105 15.42 6.35 30.60
CA GLY A 105 13.97 6.46 30.43
C GLY A 105 13.50 6.26 28.99
N MET A 106 14.25 5.52 28.19
CA MET A 106 14.02 5.34 26.76
C MET A 106 13.97 3.86 26.42
N PHE A 107 12.97 3.48 25.63
CA PHE A 107 12.76 2.13 25.13
C PHE A 107 12.50 2.14 23.63
N ARG A 108 12.82 1.04 22.96
CA ARG A 108 12.63 0.84 21.51
C ARG A 108 11.92 -0.45 21.21
N PHE A 109 11.12 -0.40 20.15
CA PHE A 109 10.43 -1.56 19.59
C PHE A 109 10.59 -1.57 18.08
N ARG A 110 10.46 -2.74 17.46
CA ARG A 110 10.50 -2.87 16.00
C ARG A 110 9.14 -3.32 15.51
N LEU A 111 8.55 -2.52 14.66
CA LEU A 111 7.22 -2.77 14.10
C LEU A 111 7.30 -2.72 12.57
N TRP A 112 6.56 -3.58 11.92
CA TRP A 112 6.41 -3.51 10.48
C TRP A 112 5.38 -2.45 10.15
N TRP A 113 5.80 -1.38 9.48
CA TRP A 113 4.95 -0.25 9.20
C TRP A 113 5.15 0.28 7.79
N CYS A 114 4.05 0.42 7.03
CA CYS A 114 4.08 0.98 5.68
C CYS A 114 5.10 0.31 4.73
N GLY A 115 5.33 -1.01 4.88
CA GLY A 115 6.18 -1.78 3.99
C GLY A 115 7.64 -1.93 4.43
N GLU A 116 8.00 -1.52 5.64
CA GLU A 116 9.34 -1.66 6.21
C GLU A 116 9.35 -1.91 7.73
N TRP A 117 10.45 -2.45 8.24
CA TRP A 117 10.67 -2.55 9.67
C TRP A 117 11.13 -1.21 10.24
N LEU A 118 10.32 -0.62 11.10
CA LEU A 118 10.57 0.65 11.74
C LEU A 118 10.98 0.45 13.20
N GLU A 119 12.08 1.09 13.63
CA GLU A 119 12.43 1.20 15.04
C GLU A 119 11.69 2.39 15.65
N VAL A 120 10.80 2.11 16.60
CA VAL A 120 9.97 3.11 17.29
C VAL A 120 10.54 3.34 18.69
N LEU A 121 10.93 4.55 18.96
CA LEU A 121 11.42 4.99 20.27
C LEU A 121 10.29 5.60 21.07
N VAL A 122 10.19 5.27 22.35
CA VAL A 122 9.25 5.86 23.31
C VAL A 122 9.94 6.14 24.62
N ASP A 123 9.53 7.22 25.31
CA ASP A 123 9.89 7.39 26.71
C ASP A 123 9.05 6.47 27.60
N ASP A 124 9.50 6.23 28.79
CA ASP A 124 8.88 5.30 29.73
C ASP A 124 7.74 5.88 30.58
N ARG A 125 7.30 7.11 30.29
CA ARG A 125 6.11 7.69 30.97
C ARG A 125 4.86 6.99 30.42
N LEU A 126 4.10 6.36 31.30
CA LEU A 126 2.88 5.63 30.99
C LEU A 126 1.66 6.28 31.63
N PRO A 127 0.49 6.31 30.94
CA PRO A 127 -0.73 6.89 31.51
C PRO A 127 -1.30 5.98 32.61
N THR A 128 -1.61 6.57 33.74
CA THR A 128 -2.17 5.89 34.90
C THR A 128 -3.49 6.54 35.37
N ILE A 129 -4.35 5.75 35.99
CA ILE A 129 -5.57 6.17 36.67
C ILE A 129 -5.48 5.65 38.10
N ASN A 130 -5.58 6.55 39.09
CA ASN A 130 -5.47 6.21 40.51
C ASN A 130 -4.19 5.38 40.82
N GLY A 131 -3.07 5.72 40.19
CA GLY A 131 -1.77 5.08 40.41
C GLY A 131 -1.57 3.71 39.75
N LYS A 132 -2.56 3.20 38.99
CA LYS A 132 -2.45 1.96 38.23
C LYS A 132 -2.41 2.25 36.71
N LEU A 133 -1.73 1.41 35.94
CA LEU A 133 -1.72 1.54 34.49
C LEU A 133 -3.15 1.55 33.94
N ALA A 134 -3.40 2.45 33.01
CA ALA A 134 -4.73 2.62 32.39
C ALA A 134 -4.99 1.65 31.25
N PHE A 135 -3.94 1.23 30.56
CA PHE A 135 -3.94 0.40 29.34
C PHE A 135 -3.32 -0.96 29.58
N LEU A 136 -2.68 -1.58 28.59
CA LEU A 136 -2.08 -2.90 28.72
C LEU A 136 -1.11 -2.99 29.91
N GLN A 137 -1.23 -4.06 30.65
CA GLN A 137 -0.39 -4.33 31.81
C GLN A 137 -0.18 -5.83 32.02
N ALA A 138 0.89 -6.19 32.69
CA ALA A 138 1.08 -7.51 33.23
C ALA A 138 0.29 -7.68 34.53
N GLN A 139 -0.43 -8.78 34.69
CA GLN A 139 -1.30 -9.00 35.86
C GLN A 139 -0.52 -9.38 37.11
N ASN A 140 0.47 -10.24 36.96
CA ASN A 140 1.15 -10.90 38.08
C ASN A 140 2.65 -10.59 38.14
N SER A 141 3.14 -9.68 37.30
CA SER A 141 4.56 -9.31 37.26
C SER A 141 4.73 -7.80 37.24
N ASN A 142 5.92 -7.34 37.68
CA ASN A 142 6.32 -5.94 37.57
C ASN A 142 6.86 -5.63 36.14
N SER A 143 6.37 -6.34 35.13
CA SER A 143 6.84 -6.26 33.76
C SER A 143 6.13 -5.13 33.00
N PHE A 144 6.90 -4.24 32.35
CA PHE A 144 6.38 -3.04 31.70
C PHE A 144 6.43 -3.08 30.18
N TRP A 145 7.03 -4.10 29.57
CA TRP A 145 7.09 -4.20 28.11
C TRP A 145 5.72 -4.12 27.42
N PRO A 146 4.60 -4.68 27.99
CA PRO A 146 3.32 -4.61 27.30
C PRO A 146 2.81 -3.18 27.15
N GLY A 147 2.85 -2.39 28.24
CA GLY A 147 2.42 -0.99 28.21
C GLY A 147 3.34 -0.10 27.39
N LEU A 148 4.66 -0.39 27.36
CA LEU A 148 5.63 0.34 26.56
C LEU A 148 5.48 0.01 25.07
N LEU A 149 5.24 -1.25 24.70
CA LEU A 149 4.95 -1.66 23.34
C LEU A 149 3.64 -1.04 22.84
N GLU A 150 2.59 -1.06 23.66
CA GLU A 150 1.33 -0.40 23.33
C GLU A 150 1.53 1.10 23.10
N LYS A 151 2.36 1.77 23.90
CA LYS A 151 2.73 3.17 23.70
C LYS A 151 3.43 3.39 22.35
N ALA A 152 4.37 2.52 21.99
CA ALA A 152 5.06 2.59 20.72
C ALA A 152 4.07 2.39 19.54
N TYR A 153 3.11 1.50 19.71
CA TYR A 153 2.07 1.26 18.73
C TYR A 153 1.09 2.44 18.64
N ALA A 154 0.70 3.01 19.79
CA ALA A 154 -0.12 4.22 19.86
C ALA A 154 0.57 5.44 19.21
N LYS A 155 1.89 5.57 19.36
CA LYS A 155 2.69 6.60 18.67
C LYS A 155 2.57 6.51 17.15
N LEU A 156 2.65 5.31 16.58
CA LEU A 156 2.48 5.10 15.13
C LEU A 156 1.07 5.44 14.65
N HIS A 157 0.05 5.23 15.48
CA HIS A 157 -1.34 5.54 15.16
C HIS A 157 -1.76 6.97 15.54
N GLY A 158 -0.88 7.72 16.21
CA GLY A 158 -1.11 9.09 16.65
C GLY A 158 -1.70 9.24 18.05
N SER A 159 -2.39 8.23 18.60
CA SER A 159 -2.93 8.24 19.97
C SER A 159 -3.31 6.85 20.46
N TYR A 160 -3.51 6.69 21.77
CA TYR A 160 -4.11 5.48 22.34
C TYR A 160 -5.56 5.26 21.87
N GLU A 161 -6.34 6.34 21.69
CA GLU A 161 -7.71 6.24 21.19
C GLU A 161 -7.80 5.58 19.81
N ALA A 162 -6.82 5.83 18.96
CA ALA A 162 -6.78 5.24 17.61
C ALA A 162 -6.67 3.70 17.63
N LEU A 163 -6.07 3.12 18.68
CA LEU A 163 -5.95 1.66 18.84
C LEU A 163 -7.30 0.97 19.06
N LYS A 164 -8.35 1.68 19.44
CA LYS A 164 -9.70 1.12 19.59
C LYS A 164 -10.23 0.48 18.31
N TYR A 165 -9.78 0.93 17.16
CA TYR A 165 -10.24 0.49 15.84
C TYR A 165 -9.31 -0.53 15.17
N GLY A 166 -8.29 -1.01 15.86
CA GLY A 166 -7.39 -2.03 15.35
C GLY A 166 -8.04 -3.39 15.19
N THR A 167 -7.47 -4.22 14.33
CA THR A 167 -7.89 -5.61 14.10
C THR A 167 -6.76 -6.58 14.40
N LEU A 168 -7.11 -7.83 14.68
CA LEU A 168 -6.11 -8.88 14.87
C LEU A 168 -5.20 -9.04 13.64
N LEU A 169 -5.77 -9.03 12.44
CA LEU A 169 -5.02 -9.21 11.19
C LEU A 169 -4.02 -8.08 10.95
N ASP A 170 -4.43 -6.83 11.21
CA ASP A 170 -3.53 -5.68 11.12
C ASP A 170 -2.40 -5.77 12.15
N GLY A 171 -2.73 -6.09 13.40
CA GLY A 171 -1.73 -6.23 14.45
C GLY A 171 -0.75 -7.37 14.22
N LEU A 172 -1.21 -8.52 13.74
CA LEU A 172 -0.32 -9.61 13.37
C LEU A 172 0.60 -9.25 12.20
N ALA A 173 0.10 -8.52 11.19
CA ALA A 173 0.94 -8.01 10.11
C ALA A 173 2.01 -7.04 10.63
N ASP A 174 1.62 -6.10 11.49
CA ASP A 174 2.53 -5.09 12.05
C ASP A 174 3.59 -5.69 13.00
N LEU A 175 3.24 -6.75 13.72
CA LEU A 175 4.15 -7.42 14.67
C LEU A 175 5.05 -8.49 14.02
N THR A 176 4.70 -8.98 12.84
CA THR A 176 5.45 -10.09 12.20
C THR A 176 6.04 -9.71 10.83
N GLY A 177 5.57 -8.64 10.20
CA GLY A 177 5.90 -8.32 8.81
C GLY A 177 5.25 -9.27 7.80
N GLY A 178 4.42 -10.23 8.24
CA GLY A 178 3.78 -11.22 7.40
C GLY A 178 2.58 -10.68 6.60
N ILE A 179 2.09 -11.49 5.67
CA ILE A 179 0.81 -11.25 5.00
C ILE A 179 -0.27 -12.03 5.74
N THR A 180 -1.32 -11.33 6.13
CA THR A 180 -2.44 -11.94 6.85
C THR A 180 -3.57 -12.33 5.90
N GLU A 181 -4.25 -13.44 6.22
CA GLU A 181 -5.37 -13.99 5.48
C GLU A 181 -6.43 -14.52 6.47
N SER A 182 -7.69 -14.26 6.19
CA SER A 182 -8.82 -14.86 6.94
C SER A 182 -9.56 -15.82 6.03
N ILE A 183 -9.67 -17.07 6.46
CA ILE A 183 -10.34 -18.15 5.73
C ILE A 183 -11.56 -18.60 6.53
N SER A 184 -12.76 -18.46 5.94
CA SER A 184 -13.97 -18.98 6.57
C SER A 184 -13.94 -20.50 6.64
N ILE A 185 -14.25 -21.06 7.81
CA ILE A 185 -14.26 -22.50 8.03
C ILE A 185 -15.50 -23.13 7.40
N LYS A 186 -16.63 -22.44 7.49
CA LYS A 186 -17.92 -22.88 6.95
C LYS A 186 -18.74 -21.73 6.42
N THR A 187 -19.63 -22.02 5.46
CA THR A 187 -20.70 -21.12 5.02
C THR A 187 -22.01 -21.89 5.09
N ASP A 188 -23.02 -21.33 5.76
CA ASP A 188 -24.32 -21.94 6.01
C ASP A 188 -24.20 -23.43 6.43
N ASN A 189 -24.33 -24.34 5.48
CA ASN A 189 -24.29 -25.79 5.72
C ASN A 189 -23.06 -26.48 5.11
N ASN A 190 -22.10 -25.76 4.52
CA ASN A 190 -20.94 -26.34 3.86
C ASN A 190 -19.66 -26.04 4.62
N ILE A 191 -18.88 -27.08 4.93
CA ILE A 191 -17.53 -26.96 5.46
C ILE A 191 -16.60 -26.64 4.28
N LEU A 192 -15.94 -25.48 4.34
CA LEU A 192 -15.05 -24.99 3.29
C LEU A 192 -13.62 -25.53 3.43
N ILE A 193 -13.19 -25.78 4.66
CA ILE A 193 -11.84 -26.30 4.94
C ILE A 193 -11.82 -27.82 4.95
N ARG A 194 -10.65 -28.36 4.57
CA ARG A 194 -10.38 -29.80 4.60
C ARG A 194 -8.99 -30.05 5.20
N PRO A 195 -8.73 -31.24 5.81
CA PRO A 195 -7.44 -31.55 6.38
C PRO A 195 -6.23 -31.30 5.47
N PRO A 196 -6.26 -31.57 4.14
CA PRO A 196 -5.14 -31.26 3.26
C PRO A 196 -4.77 -29.77 3.21
N LEU A 197 -5.76 -28.84 3.30
CA LEU A 197 -5.49 -27.43 3.37
C LEU A 197 -4.74 -27.06 4.65
N LEU A 198 -5.17 -27.61 5.80
CA LEU A 198 -4.50 -27.38 7.08
C LEU A 198 -3.08 -27.94 7.08
N HIS A 199 -2.85 -29.14 6.50
CA HIS A 199 -1.51 -29.67 6.31
C HIS A 199 -0.64 -28.74 5.44
N SER A 200 -1.18 -28.27 4.33
CA SER A 200 -0.47 -27.33 3.45
C SER A 200 -0.11 -26.03 4.18
N LEU A 201 -1.01 -25.48 4.98
CA LEU A 201 -0.76 -24.27 5.78
C LEU A 201 0.33 -24.49 6.83
N LEU A 202 0.29 -25.63 7.53
CA LEU A 202 1.28 -25.98 8.57
C LEU A 202 2.64 -26.40 7.99
N ASP A 203 2.71 -26.83 6.74
CA ASP A 203 3.97 -27.19 6.05
C ASP A 203 4.70 -25.97 5.49
N THR A 204 4.04 -24.82 5.46
CA THR A 204 4.63 -23.53 5.05
C THR A 204 5.07 -22.71 6.26
N THR A 205 5.84 -21.64 6.02
CA THR A 205 6.26 -20.67 7.05
C THR A 205 5.09 -19.76 7.47
N SER A 206 4.05 -20.39 8.05
CA SER A 206 2.80 -19.70 8.41
C SER A 206 2.40 -19.98 9.86
N ILE A 207 1.89 -18.94 10.51
CA ILE A 207 1.21 -19.07 11.81
C ILE A 207 -0.29 -19.15 11.53
N VAL A 208 -0.93 -20.18 12.02
CA VAL A 208 -2.37 -20.42 11.82
C VAL A 208 -3.09 -20.37 13.16
N THR A 209 -4.15 -19.61 13.25
CA THR A 209 -5.01 -19.51 14.42
C THR A 209 -6.47 -19.80 14.07
N CYS A 210 -7.23 -20.29 15.03
CA CYS A 210 -8.66 -20.54 14.91
C CYS A 210 -9.42 -19.58 15.84
N THR A 211 -10.48 -18.95 15.36
CA THR A 211 -11.30 -18.04 16.15
C THR A 211 -12.79 -18.32 16.03
N VAL A 212 -13.53 -18.00 17.09
CA VAL A 212 -14.99 -18.01 17.10
C VAL A 212 -15.49 -16.57 17.08
N ASN A 213 -16.13 -16.19 15.96
CA ASN A 213 -16.78 -14.90 15.81
C ASN A 213 -18.30 -15.09 15.73
N ASN A 214 -19.04 -14.64 16.71
CA ASN A 214 -20.50 -14.77 16.75
C ASN A 214 -21.27 -13.68 15.99
N GLY A 215 -20.60 -12.86 15.17
CA GLY A 215 -21.25 -11.81 14.35
C GLY A 215 -21.96 -10.69 15.13
N THR A 216 -22.24 -10.88 16.39
CA THR A 216 -22.83 -9.89 17.28
C THR A 216 -21.74 -9.21 18.09
N THR A 217 -21.21 -8.14 17.56
CA THR A 217 -20.41 -7.16 18.31
C THR A 217 -21.27 -6.41 19.33
N THR A 218 -21.94 -7.10 20.21
CA THR A 218 -22.36 -6.48 21.45
C THR A 218 -21.15 -6.42 22.36
N GLN A 219 -20.45 -5.31 22.30
CA GLN A 219 -19.48 -4.87 23.30
C GLN A 219 -20.19 -4.64 24.63
N ILE A 220 -20.70 -5.71 25.24
CA ILE A 220 -21.29 -5.64 26.57
C ILE A 220 -20.32 -6.30 27.52
N ARG A 221 -19.64 -5.41 28.28
CA ARG A 221 -18.95 -5.67 29.54
C ARG A 221 -17.89 -6.80 29.55
N ASN A 222 -16.67 -6.46 29.79
CA ASN A 222 -15.47 -7.13 30.35
C ASN A 222 -15.46 -8.65 30.63
N GLN A 223 -16.40 -9.43 30.16
CA GLN A 223 -16.44 -10.88 30.26
C GLN A 223 -16.44 -11.48 28.86
N THR A 224 -15.43 -12.33 28.60
CA THR A 224 -15.42 -13.20 27.41
C THR A 224 -16.55 -14.22 27.57
N GLU A 225 -17.41 -14.33 26.57
CA GLU A 225 -18.40 -15.38 26.48
C GLU A 225 -17.69 -16.73 26.41
N VAL A 226 -18.10 -17.68 27.25
CA VAL A 226 -17.54 -19.02 27.29
C VAL A 226 -18.55 -19.97 26.65
N LEU A 227 -18.09 -20.75 25.68
CA LEU A 227 -18.90 -21.79 25.04
C LEU A 227 -19.09 -22.99 25.97
N PRO A 228 -20.11 -23.83 25.73
CA PRO A 228 -20.38 -25.05 26.54
C PRO A 228 -19.18 -26.00 26.59
N ASN A 229 -18.33 -26.03 25.59
CA ASN A 229 -17.10 -26.83 25.53
C ASN A 229 -15.87 -26.16 26.20
N GLY A 230 -16.06 -25.08 26.95
CA GLY A 230 -15.01 -24.38 27.68
C GLY A 230 -14.18 -23.39 26.85
N LEU A 231 -14.43 -23.25 25.56
CA LEU A 231 -13.70 -22.32 24.71
C LEU A 231 -14.28 -20.90 24.82
N HIS A 232 -13.42 -19.91 24.67
CA HIS A 232 -13.79 -18.49 24.76
C HIS A 232 -14.00 -17.87 23.38
N VAL A 233 -15.07 -17.11 23.23
CA VAL A 233 -15.35 -16.29 22.03
C VAL A 233 -14.34 -15.15 21.93
N GLY A 234 -13.84 -14.87 20.72
CA GLY A 234 -12.91 -13.79 20.46
C GLY A 234 -11.47 -14.03 20.89
N ILE A 235 -11.12 -15.28 21.23
CA ILE A 235 -9.72 -15.71 21.43
C ILE A 235 -9.23 -16.46 20.20
N ASN A 236 -7.97 -16.23 19.83
CA ASN A 236 -7.29 -16.88 18.73
C ASN A 236 -6.45 -18.04 19.23
N TYR A 237 -6.97 -19.24 19.05
CA TYR A 237 -6.30 -20.49 19.40
C TYR A 237 -5.28 -20.85 18.33
N ARG A 238 -3.99 -21.02 18.69
CA ARG A 238 -2.96 -21.40 17.72
C ARG A 238 -3.11 -22.86 17.32
N LEU A 239 -3.14 -23.10 16.01
CA LEU A 239 -3.09 -24.43 15.44
C LEU A 239 -1.62 -24.89 15.43
N CYS A 240 -1.29 -25.93 16.21
CA CYS A 240 0.08 -26.41 16.38
C CYS A 240 0.40 -27.57 15.44
N SER A 241 -0.49 -28.57 15.35
CA SER A 241 -0.31 -29.73 14.48
C SER A 241 -1.62 -30.47 14.17
N LEU A 242 -1.57 -31.31 13.15
CA LEU A 242 -2.60 -32.33 12.90
C LEU A 242 -1.99 -33.72 13.13
N ASP A 243 -2.77 -34.61 13.69
CA ASP A 243 -2.41 -36.00 13.86
C ASP A 243 -3.63 -36.92 13.64
N LYS A 244 -3.42 -38.23 13.57
CA LYS A 244 -4.46 -39.22 13.44
C LYS A 244 -4.40 -40.13 14.65
N ALA A 245 -5.54 -40.40 15.28
CA ALA A 245 -5.68 -41.41 16.31
C ALA A 245 -6.31 -42.65 15.70
N GLU A 246 -5.66 -43.82 15.83
CA GLU A 246 -6.23 -45.09 15.44
C GLU A 246 -7.03 -45.66 16.60
N THR A 247 -8.32 -45.94 16.37
CA THR A 247 -9.19 -46.53 17.37
C THR A 247 -8.99 -48.02 17.45
N ILE A 248 -9.36 -48.61 18.58
CA ILE A 248 -9.33 -50.08 18.81
C ILE A 248 -10.18 -50.83 17.76
N MET A 249 -11.19 -50.18 17.19
CA MET A 249 -12.06 -50.73 16.16
C MET A 249 -11.48 -50.62 14.73
N GLY A 250 -10.30 -50.00 14.56
CA GLY A 250 -9.65 -49.84 13.26
C GLY A 250 -10.07 -48.57 12.53
N ASP A 251 -10.92 -47.73 13.10
CA ASP A 251 -11.26 -46.43 12.55
C ASP A 251 -10.15 -45.44 12.86
N THR A 252 -10.01 -44.40 12.00
CA THR A 252 -9.08 -43.28 12.22
C THR A 252 -9.84 -42.00 12.50
N VAL A 253 -9.45 -41.27 13.55
CA VAL A 253 -9.99 -39.98 13.92
C VAL A 253 -8.92 -38.92 13.62
N GLN A 254 -9.26 -37.91 12.81
CA GLN A 254 -8.38 -36.77 12.56
C GLN A 254 -8.43 -35.83 13.77
N LEU A 255 -7.30 -35.64 14.44
CA LEU A 255 -7.14 -34.75 15.59
C LEU A 255 -6.37 -33.51 15.23
N ILE A 256 -6.69 -32.41 15.91
CA ILE A 256 -6.05 -31.12 15.79
C ILE A 256 -5.53 -30.71 17.17
N ARG A 257 -4.25 -30.37 17.25
CA ARG A 257 -3.63 -29.79 18.43
C ARG A 257 -3.74 -28.29 18.41
N LEU A 258 -4.44 -27.74 19.38
CA LEU A 258 -4.66 -26.32 19.57
C LEU A 258 -4.02 -25.85 20.87
N ARG A 259 -3.52 -24.61 20.87
CA ARG A 259 -3.00 -23.94 22.05
C ARG A 259 -3.79 -22.67 22.35
N ASN A 260 -4.28 -22.55 23.57
CA ASN A 260 -4.84 -21.31 24.09
C ASN A 260 -3.70 -20.37 24.51
N PRO A 261 -3.48 -19.22 23.85
CA PRO A 261 -2.40 -18.31 24.20
C PRO A 261 -2.60 -17.67 25.58
N LEU A 262 -3.84 -17.64 26.07
CA LEU A 262 -4.23 -17.03 27.35
C LEU A 262 -4.52 -18.05 28.45
N ALA A 263 -4.15 -19.33 28.26
CA ALA A 263 -4.51 -20.42 29.19
C ALA A 263 -4.10 -20.20 30.63
N GLN A 264 -3.11 -19.34 30.87
CA GLN A 264 -2.57 -19.09 32.20
C GLN A 264 -3.14 -17.85 32.88
N THR A 265 -3.70 -16.93 32.09
CA THR A 265 -4.38 -15.70 32.60
C THR A 265 -5.85 -15.96 32.92
N LEU A 266 -6.44 -16.98 32.29
CA LEU A 266 -7.80 -17.39 32.54
C LEU A 266 -7.79 -18.44 33.67
N ASN A 267 -8.66 -18.30 34.64
CA ASN A 267 -8.78 -19.24 35.76
C ASN A 267 -8.79 -20.70 35.27
N LYS A 268 -8.24 -21.64 36.06
CA LYS A 268 -8.13 -23.06 35.74
C LYS A 268 -9.43 -23.74 35.25
N SER A 269 -10.58 -23.08 35.40
CA SER A 269 -11.88 -23.55 34.91
C SER A 269 -12.12 -23.34 33.42
N ALA A 270 -11.23 -22.64 32.71
CA ALA A 270 -11.38 -22.26 31.29
C ALA A 270 -10.57 -23.15 30.36
N SER A 271 -10.48 -24.43 30.62
CA SER A 271 -9.88 -25.42 29.73
C SER A 271 -10.95 -26.07 28.86
N TYR A 272 -10.56 -26.41 27.61
CA TYR A 272 -11.41 -27.23 26.73
C TYR A 272 -11.87 -28.50 27.45
N ASN A 273 -13.19 -28.77 27.43
CA ASN A 273 -13.82 -29.90 28.13
C ASN A 273 -14.64 -30.79 27.17
N GLY A 274 -14.52 -30.60 25.87
CA GLY A 274 -15.15 -31.44 24.84
C GLY A 274 -14.40 -32.79 24.62
N ASP A 275 -14.78 -33.47 23.55
CA ASP A 275 -14.16 -34.75 23.16
C ASP A 275 -12.65 -34.57 22.89
N TRP A 276 -11.86 -35.56 23.34
CA TRP A 276 -10.39 -35.56 23.27
C TRP A 276 -9.72 -34.54 24.23
N SER A 277 -10.48 -33.89 25.12
CA SER A 277 -9.89 -33.14 26.24
C SER A 277 -9.21 -34.10 27.23
N SER A 278 -8.39 -33.54 28.14
CA SER A 278 -7.58 -34.36 29.08
C SER A 278 -8.38 -35.40 29.90
N PHE A 279 -9.66 -35.12 30.17
CA PHE A 279 -10.55 -35.97 30.95
C PHE A 279 -11.66 -36.66 30.13
N SER A 280 -11.58 -36.58 28.79
CA SER A 280 -12.61 -37.13 27.92
C SER A 280 -12.59 -38.64 27.89
N SER A 281 -13.77 -39.27 27.91
CA SER A 281 -13.95 -40.72 27.69
C SER A 281 -13.56 -41.17 26.28
N SER A 282 -13.41 -40.24 25.34
CA SER A 282 -12.94 -40.54 23.97
C SER A 282 -11.57 -41.21 23.94
N TRP A 283 -10.74 -41.02 24.97
CA TRP A 283 -9.45 -41.69 25.11
C TRP A 283 -9.56 -43.22 25.39
N GLU A 284 -10.72 -43.72 25.82
CA GLU A 284 -10.98 -45.15 25.98
C GLU A 284 -11.12 -45.86 24.62
N ARG A 285 -11.30 -45.10 23.54
CA ARG A 285 -11.47 -45.64 22.18
C ARG A 285 -10.13 -45.95 21.50
N VAL A 286 -9.00 -45.60 22.08
CA VAL A 286 -7.65 -45.81 21.55
C VAL A 286 -6.82 -46.67 22.49
N THR A 287 -5.76 -47.29 21.96
CA THR A 287 -4.83 -48.08 22.80
C THR A 287 -4.08 -47.17 23.78
N MET A 288 -3.61 -47.73 24.89
CA MET A 288 -2.83 -46.96 25.87
C MET A 288 -1.55 -46.36 25.27
N ASN A 289 -0.90 -47.09 24.37
CA ASN A 289 0.31 -46.57 23.69
C ASN A 289 0.00 -45.35 22.81
N GLU A 290 -1.10 -45.42 22.06
CA GLU A 290 -1.53 -44.31 21.20
C GLU A 290 -1.95 -43.10 22.03
N ARG A 291 -2.69 -43.32 23.12
CA ARG A 291 -3.03 -42.26 24.07
C ARG A 291 -1.78 -41.57 24.64
N ASN A 292 -0.79 -42.36 25.12
CA ASN A 292 0.45 -41.79 25.66
C ASN A 292 1.21 -40.99 24.61
N ARG A 293 1.33 -41.53 23.39
CA ARG A 293 1.97 -40.83 22.25
C ARG A 293 1.38 -39.45 22.00
N LEU A 294 0.05 -39.34 22.03
CA LEU A 294 -0.65 -38.10 21.78
C LEU A 294 -0.59 -37.13 22.98
N ILE A 295 -0.68 -37.65 24.20
CA ILE A 295 -0.63 -36.81 25.42
C ILE A 295 0.79 -36.24 25.65
N GLU A 296 1.82 -37.05 25.40
CA GLU A 296 3.24 -36.60 25.52
C GLU A 296 3.61 -35.42 24.57
N GLN A 297 2.83 -35.24 23.53
CA GLN A 297 3.02 -34.10 22.61
C GLN A 297 2.47 -32.77 23.14
N LEU A 298 1.67 -32.79 24.21
CA LEU A 298 1.00 -31.59 24.71
C LEU A 298 1.90 -30.74 25.60
N ASP A 299 2.08 -29.51 25.23
CA ASP A 299 2.63 -28.46 26.08
C ASP A 299 1.57 -27.78 26.95
N VAL A 300 2.01 -26.90 27.85
CA VAL A 300 1.11 -26.13 28.72
C VAL A 300 0.14 -25.30 27.89
N GLY A 301 -1.15 -25.47 28.16
CA GLY A 301 -2.24 -24.77 27.48
C GLY A 301 -2.65 -25.40 26.15
N GLU A 302 -2.05 -26.53 25.77
CA GLU A 302 -2.44 -27.31 24.58
C GLU A 302 -3.48 -28.35 24.89
N PHE A 303 -4.28 -28.68 23.89
CA PHE A 303 -5.30 -29.72 23.94
C PHE A 303 -5.54 -30.30 22.55
N TRP A 304 -6.03 -31.54 22.54
CA TRP A 304 -6.53 -32.18 21.32
C TRP A 304 -8.02 -31.94 21.15
N MET A 305 -8.45 -31.80 19.91
CA MET A 305 -9.84 -31.68 19.47
C MET A 305 -10.01 -32.43 18.16
N SER A 306 -11.18 -33.03 17.92
CA SER A 306 -11.43 -33.64 16.61
C SER A 306 -11.56 -32.55 15.52
N PHE A 307 -11.17 -32.89 14.27
CA PHE A 307 -11.40 -32.01 13.13
C PHE A 307 -12.88 -31.68 12.98
N PHE A 308 -13.75 -32.60 13.24
CA PHE A 308 -15.19 -32.39 13.17
C PHE A 308 -15.64 -31.32 14.18
N ASP A 309 -15.27 -31.45 15.45
CA ASP A 309 -15.65 -30.51 16.51
C ASP A 309 -15.06 -29.12 16.25
N MET A 310 -13.82 -29.08 15.72
CA MET A 310 -13.19 -27.82 15.29
C MET A 310 -14.04 -27.12 14.23
N THR A 311 -14.52 -27.81 13.21
CA THR A 311 -15.35 -27.22 12.16
C THR A 311 -16.73 -26.81 12.63
N GLN A 312 -17.24 -27.42 13.71
CA GLN A 312 -18.51 -27.01 14.31
C GLN A 312 -18.35 -25.78 15.22
N THR A 313 -17.23 -25.68 15.92
CA THR A 313 -16.98 -24.65 16.93
C THR A 313 -16.42 -23.35 16.37
N PHE A 314 -15.40 -23.44 15.55
CA PHE A 314 -14.71 -22.25 15.02
C PHE A 314 -15.36 -21.72 13.73
N THR A 315 -15.24 -20.43 13.52
CA THR A 315 -15.82 -19.73 12.36
C THR A 315 -14.78 -19.39 11.30
N HIS A 316 -13.57 -19.03 11.72
CA HIS A 316 -12.50 -18.58 10.83
C HIS A 316 -11.15 -19.17 11.22
N LEU A 317 -10.33 -19.42 10.20
CA LEU A 317 -8.88 -19.53 10.32
C LEU A 317 -8.27 -18.17 10.00
N GLU A 318 -7.37 -17.71 10.84
CA GLU A 318 -6.61 -16.50 10.60
C GLU A 318 -5.14 -16.88 10.50
N CYS A 319 -4.55 -16.60 9.34
CA CYS A 319 -3.22 -17.04 8.98
C CYS A 319 -2.30 -15.83 8.86
N VAL A 320 -1.05 -16.00 9.26
CA VAL A 320 0.03 -15.07 8.96
C VAL A 320 1.09 -15.82 8.18
N HIS A 321 1.36 -15.40 6.97
CA HIS A 321 2.36 -16.01 6.10
C HIS A 321 3.64 -15.19 6.18
N LEU A 322 4.72 -15.83 6.61
CA LEU A 322 6.02 -15.22 6.82
C LEU A 322 6.95 -15.55 5.67
N ASP A 323 7.74 -14.58 5.23
CA ASP A 323 8.83 -14.84 4.32
C ASP A 323 9.96 -15.63 5.00
N SER A 324 10.86 -16.18 4.20
CA SER A 324 11.97 -16.99 4.68
C SER A 324 12.93 -16.23 5.61
N ASP A 325 13.04 -14.92 5.46
CA ASP A 325 13.92 -14.09 6.30
C ASP A 325 13.32 -13.89 7.70
N THR A 326 12.03 -13.58 7.75
CA THR A 326 11.31 -13.43 9.03
C THR A 326 11.15 -14.77 9.74
N ALA A 327 10.84 -15.84 9.01
CA ALA A 327 10.65 -17.17 9.57
C ALA A 327 11.94 -17.78 10.16
N ARG A 328 13.11 -17.32 9.73
CA ARG A 328 14.40 -17.82 10.21
C ARG A 328 14.60 -17.60 11.72
N ASP A 329 14.03 -16.54 12.28
CA ASP A 329 14.16 -16.22 13.69
C ASP A 329 13.31 -17.13 14.59
N GLU A 330 12.41 -17.93 14.00
CA GLU A 330 11.52 -18.84 14.71
C GLU A 330 11.87 -20.29 14.38
N PRO A 331 12.49 -21.06 15.30
CA PRO A 331 12.94 -22.42 15.05
C PRO A 331 11.85 -23.37 14.54
N GLN A 332 10.62 -23.23 15.06
CA GLN A 332 9.49 -24.07 14.63
C GLN A 332 9.07 -23.83 13.17
N LEU A 333 9.43 -22.67 12.60
CA LEU A 333 9.11 -22.29 11.23
C LEU A 333 10.31 -22.43 10.29
N SER A 334 11.54 -22.31 10.81
CA SER A 334 12.77 -22.39 10.01
C SER A 334 12.96 -23.75 9.34
N ASP A 335 12.44 -24.81 9.94
CA ASP A 335 12.58 -26.20 9.46
C ASP A 335 11.45 -26.63 8.50
N LYS A 336 10.54 -25.73 8.14
CA LYS A 336 9.45 -26.05 7.22
C LYS A 336 9.95 -26.28 5.79
N ASN A 337 9.31 -27.25 5.11
CA ASN A 337 9.69 -27.71 3.77
C ASN A 337 9.45 -26.62 2.72
N ARG A 338 8.37 -25.84 2.88
CA ARG A 338 7.99 -24.80 1.94
C ARG A 338 8.20 -23.42 2.55
N ARG A 339 9.12 -22.68 1.98
CA ARG A 339 9.44 -21.31 2.40
C ARG A 339 8.91 -20.32 1.39
N TRP A 340 8.22 -19.31 1.87
CA TRP A 340 7.78 -18.19 1.05
C TRP A 340 8.93 -17.23 0.75
N LEU A 341 9.05 -16.83 -0.53
CA LEU A 341 9.82 -15.65 -0.91
C LEU A 341 8.86 -14.49 -1.05
N MET A 342 9.19 -13.35 -0.46
CA MET A 342 8.40 -12.13 -0.61
C MET A 342 8.99 -11.24 -1.69
N ARG A 343 8.13 -10.70 -2.54
CA ARG A 343 8.43 -9.57 -3.42
C ARG A 343 7.56 -8.39 -3.02
N LEU A 344 8.19 -7.24 -2.87
CA LEU A 344 7.58 -5.99 -2.43
C LEU A 344 7.71 -4.94 -3.53
N TYR A 345 6.61 -4.27 -3.81
CA TYR A 345 6.57 -3.03 -4.57
C TYR A 345 5.91 -1.95 -3.73
N GLN A 346 6.50 -0.76 -3.68
CA GLN A 346 5.93 0.42 -3.04
C GLN A 346 5.56 1.43 -4.10
N GLY A 347 4.37 2.00 -4.00
CA GLY A 347 3.83 2.95 -4.96
C GLY A 347 2.85 3.93 -4.34
N ALA A 348 2.29 4.77 -5.18
CA ALA A 348 1.25 5.71 -4.77
C ALA A 348 0.18 5.86 -5.84
N TRP A 349 -1.06 5.94 -5.43
CA TRP A 349 -2.13 6.45 -6.26
C TRP A 349 -2.07 7.98 -6.20
N LYS A 350 -1.76 8.57 -7.34
CA LYS A 350 -1.64 10.03 -7.51
C LYS A 350 -2.69 10.49 -8.49
N ARG A 351 -3.43 11.51 -8.12
CA ARG A 351 -4.49 12.10 -8.95
C ARG A 351 -3.96 12.50 -10.32
N GLY A 352 -4.65 12.09 -11.39
CA GLY A 352 -4.28 12.37 -12.76
C GLY A 352 -3.07 11.58 -13.30
N VAL A 353 -2.40 10.79 -12.46
CA VAL A 353 -1.19 10.03 -12.84
C VAL A 353 -1.41 8.54 -12.72
N THR A 354 -1.72 8.05 -11.51
CA THR A 354 -1.83 6.62 -11.17
C THR A 354 -3.09 6.27 -10.37
N ALA A 355 -3.97 7.22 -10.08
CA ALA A 355 -5.22 7.01 -9.35
C ALA A 355 -6.40 6.80 -10.32
N GLY A 356 -6.40 5.67 -11.02
CA GLY A 356 -7.37 5.36 -12.07
C GLY A 356 -8.71 4.79 -11.56
N GLY A 357 -8.78 4.38 -10.29
CA GLY A 357 -9.95 3.71 -9.73
C GLY A 357 -10.12 2.27 -10.22
N CYS A 358 -11.21 1.61 -9.82
CA CYS A 358 -11.50 0.22 -10.16
C CYS A 358 -11.98 0.05 -11.62
N ARG A 359 -12.24 -1.20 -12.04
CA ARG A 359 -12.70 -1.55 -13.40
C ARG A 359 -14.02 -0.89 -13.82
N ASN A 360 -14.83 -0.39 -12.90
CA ASN A 360 -16.03 0.37 -13.22
C ASN A 360 -15.73 1.71 -13.91
N ASN A 361 -14.45 2.11 -13.89
CA ASN A 361 -13.94 3.31 -14.54
C ASN A 361 -13.06 2.97 -15.76
N PRO A 362 -13.65 2.47 -16.88
CA PRO A 362 -12.90 1.94 -18.01
C PRO A 362 -12.02 2.97 -18.73
N ASP A 363 -12.28 4.25 -18.51
CA ASP A 363 -11.53 5.36 -19.12
C ASP A 363 -10.25 5.69 -18.36
N SER A 364 -10.13 5.30 -17.09
CA SER A 364 -8.99 5.62 -16.23
C SER A 364 -8.34 4.40 -15.59
N PHE A 365 -8.99 3.24 -15.56
CA PHE A 365 -8.47 2.03 -14.92
C PHE A 365 -7.03 1.68 -15.33
N HIS A 366 -6.69 1.84 -16.61
CA HIS A 366 -5.38 1.48 -17.18
C HIS A 366 -4.22 2.35 -16.68
N ILE A 367 -4.49 3.53 -16.09
CA ILE A 367 -3.42 4.40 -15.56
C ILE A 367 -2.91 3.95 -14.20
N ASN A 368 -3.61 3.04 -13.49
CA ASN A 368 -3.10 2.48 -12.24
C ASN A 368 -1.74 1.80 -12.44
N PRO A 369 -0.91 1.70 -11.39
CA PRO A 369 0.36 0.99 -11.47
C PRO A 369 0.18 -0.45 -11.95
N GLN A 370 0.95 -0.84 -12.94
CA GLN A 370 0.90 -2.13 -13.63
C GLN A 370 2.09 -2.98 -13.20
N LEU A 371 1.85 -4.04 -12.43
CA LEU A 371 2.91 -4.89 -11.90
C LEU A 371 2.90 -6.23 -12.64
N GLN A 372 3.98 -6.53 -13.34
CA GLN A 372 4.16 -7.82 -13.97
C GLN A 372 4.68 -8.82 -12.94
N LEU A 373 3.95 -9.92 -12.79
CA LEU A 373 4.34 -11.08 -12.01
C LEU A 373 4.74 -12.21 -12.99
N PHE A 374 5.88 -12.83 -12.73
CA PHE A 374 6.36 -14.00 -13.48
C PHE A 374 6.51 -15.19 -12.53
N LEU A 375 6.00 -16.34 -12.97
CA LEU A 375 6.17 -17.63 -12.30
C LEU A 375 6.88 -18.60 -13.25
N SER A 376 7.90 -19.30 -12.74
CA SER A 376 8.62 -20.32 -13.52
C SER A 376 7.93 -21.69 -13.50
N GLU A 377 7.09 -21.95 -12.50
CA GLU A 377 6.31 -23.19 -12.36
C GLU A 377 4.93 -22.90 -11.79
N LYS A 378 4.06 -23.92 -11.79
CA LYS A 378 2.75 -23.84 -11.15
C LYS A 378 2.89 -23.83 -9.64
N GLU A 379 2.40 -22.80 -8.98
CA GLU A 379 2.48 -22.67 -7.52
C GLU A 379 1.30 -21.89 -6.92
N ASP A 380 1.15 -22.03 -5.60
CA ASP A 380 0.28 -21.16 -4.83
C ASP A 380 0.96 -19.83 -4.59
N VAL A 381 0.23 -18.75 -4.84
CA VAL A 381 0.68 -17.37 -4.67
C VAL A 381 -0.28 -16.63 -3.75
N ILE A 382 0.25 -15.83 -2.84
CA ILE A 382 -0.54 -14.90 -2.03
C ILE A 382 -0.20 -13.48 -2.45
N ILE A 383 -1.20 -12.76 -2.92
CA ILE A 383 -1.08 -11.36 -3.33
C ILE A 383 -1.76 -10.51 -2.28
N SER A 384 -1.08 -9.48 -1.82
CA SER A 384 -1.59 -8.54 -0.81
C SER A 384 -1.35 -7.10 -1.25
N VAL A 385 -2.37 -6.27 -1.12
CA VAL A 385 -2.29 -4.82 -1.27
C VAL A 385 -2.54 -4.17 0.09
N ASN A 386 -1.59 -3.34 0.52
CA ASN A 386 -1.66 -2.62 1.78
C ASN A 386 -1.64 -1.13 1.50
N GLN A 387 -2.63 -0.39 1.99
CA GLN A 387 -2.60 1.07 1.96
C GLN A 387 -1.89 1.63 3.20
N HIS A 388 -1.19 2.74 3.01
CA HIS A 388 -0.48 3.42 4.09
C HIS A 388 -1.34 4.50 4.78
N SER A 389 -2.56 4.72 4.30
CA SER A 389 -3.53 5.62 4.92
C SER A 389 -4.23 4.90 6.07
N VAL A 390 -3.87 5.26 7.31
CA VAL A 390 -4.40 4.62 8.53
C VAL A 390 -5.62 5.36 9.07
N LEU A 391 -5.59 6.69 9.06
CA LEU A 391 -6.66 7.53 9.63
C LEU A 391 -7.87 7.64 8.69
N GLU A 392 -7.63 7.70 7.39
CA GLU A 392 -8.67 7.80 6.37
C GLU A 392 -8.45 6.72 5.30
N PRO A 393 -8.70 5.44 5.63
CA PRO A 393 -8.48 4.36 4.68
C PRO A 393 -9.41 4.48 3.47
N LYS A 394 -8.84 4.32 2.28
CA LYS A 394 -9.59 4.25 1.02
C LYS A 394 -10.16 2.85 0.83
N VAL A 395 -11.18 2.73 0.00
CA VAL A 395 -11.67 1.43 -0.44
C VAL A 395 -10.72 0.91 -1.51
N ILE A 396 -9.97 -0.15 -1.19
CA ILE A 396 -8.92 -0.72 -2.03
C ILE A 396 -9.25 -2.12 -2.50
N GLY A 397 -8.64 -2.52 -3.61
CA GLY A 397 -8.71 -3.86 -4.15
C GLY A 397 -7.66 -4.07 -5.23
N PHE A 398 -7.64 -5.24 -5.82
CA PHE A 398 -6.76 -5.54 -6.94
C PHE A 398 -7.38 -6.55 -7.91
N THR A 399 -6.83 -6.58 -9.12
CA THR A 399 -7.19 -7.55 -10.15
C THR A 399 -5.95 -8.17 -10.76
N VAL A 400 -6.05 -9.43 -11.19
CA VAL A 400 -4.96 -10.14 -11.86
C VAL A 400 -5.41 -10.54 -13.26
N TYR A 401 -4.55 -10.30 -14.26
CA TYR A 401 -4.76 -10.70 -15.66
C TYR A 401 -3.69 -11.68 -16.09
N ASN A 402 -4.05 -12.63 -16.95
CA ASN A 402 -3.09 -13.53 -17.60
C ASN A 402 -2.50 -12.83 -18.83
N LEU A 403 -1.18 -12.81 -18.95
CA LEU A 403 -0.43 -12.19 -20.05
C LEU A 403 0.21 -13.21 -21.02
N ASN A 404 -0.01 -14.51 -20.83
CA ASN A 404 0.67 -15.54 -21.65
C ASN A 404 0.34 -15.46 -23.15
N SER A 405 -0.84 -14.94 -23.49
CA SER A 405 -1.25 -14.72 -24.88
C SER A 405 -0.67 -13.43 -25.50
N VAL A 406 -0.01 -12.58 -24.73
CA VAL A 406 0.54 -11.30 -25.21
C VAL A 406 1.98 -11.51 -25.65
N GLN A 407 2.26 -11.38 -26.93
CA GLN A 407 3.57 -11.69 -27.52
C GLN A 407 4.68 -10.77 -27.05
N SER A 408 4.45 -9.47 -27.03
CA SER A 408 5.42 -8.47 -26.54
C SER A 408 4.73 -7.40 -25.68
N ILE A 409 5.39 -6.98 -24.61
CA ILE A 409 4.93 -5.93 -23.70
C ILE A 409 6.02 -4.87 -23.66
N ASN A 410 5.77 -3.75 -24.33
CA ASN A 410 6.67 -2.60 -24.37
C ASN A 410 6.03 -1.47 -23.57
N GLY A 411 6.27 -1.47 -22.25
CA GLY A 411 5.68 -0.48 -21.32
C GLY A 411 4.28 -0.84 -20.82
N CYS A 412 3.55 0.16 -20.34
CA CYS A 412 2.23 -0.04 -19.75
C CYS A 412 1.19 -0.45 -20.82
N LEU A 413 0.30 -1.36 -20.43
CA LEU A 413 -0.79 -1.80 -21.27
C LEU A 413 -1.88 -0.72 -21.35
N SER A 414 -2.40 -0.52 -22.55
CA SER A 414 -3.37 0.52 -22.84
C SER A 414 -4.81 0.12 -22.44
N LYS A 415 -5.70 1.09 -22.41
CA LYS A 415 -7.14 0.93 -22.19
C LYS A 415 -7.77 -0.19 -23.06
N ASN A 416 -7.29 -0.34 -24.32
CA ASN A 416 -7.81 -1.35 -25.24
C ASN A 416 -7.53 -2.78 -24.78
N PHE A 417 -6.43 -3.02 -24.08
CA PHE A 417 -6.13 -4.32 -23.48
C PHE A 417 -7.22 -4.70 -22.45
N PHE A 418 -7.51 -3.82 -21.52
CA PHE A 418 -8.46 -4.07 -20.43
C PHE A 418 -9.91 -4.19 -20.90
N LYS A 419 -10.26 -3.60 -22.03
CA LYS A 419 -11.57 -3.81 -22.68
C LYS A 419 -11.72 -5.20 -23.31
N LYS A 420 -10.62 -5.76 -23.83
CA LYS A 420 -10.64 -7.05 -24.55
C LYS A 420 -10.40 -8.26 -23.66
N HIS A 421 -9.70 -8.08 -22.52
CA HIS A 421 -9.28 -9.19 -21.67
C HIS A 421 -10.07 -9.21 -20.36
N LYS A 422 -10.45 -10.42 -19.93
CA LYS A 422 -11.07 -10.65 -18.63
C LYS A 422 -9.98 -10.85 -17.58
N SER A 423 -10.24 -10.38 -16.38
CA SER A 423 -9.40 -10.64 -15.20
C SER A 423 -9.53 -12.11 -14.79
N LEU A 424 -8.41 -12.69 -14.34
CA LEU A 424 -8.36 -14.03 -13.77
C LEU A 424 -8.80 -14.01 -12.29
N VAL A 425 -8.31 -13.02 -11.53
CA VAL A 425 -8.63 -12.83 -10.12
C VAL A 425 -9.16 -11.42 -9.92
N ASN A 426 -10.20 -11.30 -9.10
CA ASN A 426 -10.72 -10.02 -8.60
C ASN A 426 -10.82 -10.14 -7.09
N SER A 427 -10.09 -9.31 -6.35
CA SER A 427 -10.28 -9.19 -4.92
C SER A 427 -11.62 -8.51 -4.60
N GLN A 428 -12.10 -8.67 -3.39
CA GLN A 428 -13.14 -7.80 -2.85
C GLN A 428 -12.57 -6.38 -2.68
N TYR A 429 -13.43 -5.37 -2.71
CA TYR A 429 -13.07 -4.00 -2.40
C TYR A 429 -13.53 -3.68 -0.98
N THR A 430 -12.59 -3.29 -0.14
CA THR A 430 -12.85 -2.95 1.28
C THR A 430 -12.05 -1.73 1.69
N ASN A 431 -12.49 -1.05 2.75
CA ASN A 431 -11.74 0.05 3.38
C ASN A 431 -10.71 -0.44 4.41
N SER A 432 -10.34 -1.72 4.37
CA SER A 432 -9.32 -2.30 5.23
C SER A 432 -7.93 -1.75 4.89
N ARG A 433 -7.02 -1.79 5.85
CA ARG A 433 -5.61 -1.46 5.62
C ARG A 433 -4.96 -2.43 4.65
N GLN A 434 -5.35 -3.71 4.69
CA GLN A 434 -4.82 -4.77 3.83
C GLN A 434 -5.96 -5.55 3.19
N ILE A 435 -5.79 -5.91 1.92
CA ILE A 435 -6.57 -6.94 1.24
C ILE A 435 -5.62 -7.98 0.67
N SER A 436 -5.85 -9.25 0.96
CA SER A 436 -5.05 -10.38 0.47
C SER A 436 -5.92 -11.41 -0.23
N HIS A 437 -5.33 -12.13 -1.17
CA HIS A 437 -5.98 -13.23 -1.86
C HIS A 437 -4.96 -14.31 -2.22
N ARG A 438 -5.31 -15.56 -1.90
CA ARG A 438 -4.56 -16.75 -2.29
C ARG A 438 -5.12 -17.31 -3.59
N CYS A 439 -4.26 -17.63 -4.54
CA CYS A 439 -4.62 -18.31 -5.77
C CYS A 439 -3.51 -19.23 -6.24
N THR A 440 -3.88 -20.32 -6.92
CA THR A 440 -2.93 -21.17 -7.62
C THR A 440 -2.80 -20.69 -9.05
N LEU A 441 -1.59 -20.35 -9.46
CA LEU A 441 -1.28 -19.87 -10.81
C LEU A 441 -0.35 -20.85 -11.53
N ASP A 442 -0.60 -21.06 -12.82
CA ASP A 442 0.29 -21.85 -13.67
C ASP A 442 1.57 -21.07 -14.00
N ALA A 443 2.62 -21.75 -14.51
CA ALA A 443 3.82 -21.08 -15.00
C ALA A 443 3.46 -20.03 -16.08
N GLY A 444 4.05 -18.82 -15.98
CA GLY A 444 3.77 -17.78 -16.96
C GLY A 444 3.86 -16.36 -16.45
N ARG A 445 3.28 -15.45 -17.23
CA ARG A 445 3.27 -14.01 -16.98
C ARG A 445 1.87 -13.53 -16.59
N TYR A 446 1.80 -12.70 -15.56
CA TYR A 446 0.57 -12.12 -15.06
C TYR A 446 0.73 -10.63 -14.83
N LEU A 447 -0.38 -9.92 -14.79
CA LEU A 447 -0.43 -8.49 -14.46
C LEU A 447 -1.26 -8.29 -13.20
N ILE A 448 -0.69 -7.66 -12.20
CA ILE A 448 -1.39 -7.25 -10.98
C ILE A 448 -1.71 -5.75 -11.10
N MET A 449 -2.96 -5.39 -10.90
CA MET A 449 -3.46 -4.02 -10.87
C MET A 449 -3.98 -3.70 -9.47
N ALA A 450 -3.21 -2.98 -8.67
CA ALA A 450 -3.65 -2.46 -7.38
C ALA A 450 -4.40 -1.15 -7.57
N THR A 451 -5.61 -1.02 -7.03
CA THR A 451 -6.49 0.12 -7.31
C THR A 451 -7.27 0.56 -6.06
N THR A 452 -7.60 1.84 -6.01
CA THR A 452 -8.72 2.36 -5.21
C THR A 452 -10.04 2.03 -5.90
N PHE A 453 -11.16 2.10 -5.18
CA PHE A 453 -12.49 1.90 -5.77
C PHE A 453 -12.86 3.08 -6.66
N GLU A 454 -12.78 4.29 -6.13
CA GLU A 454 -13.04 5.51 -6.87
C GLU A 454 -11.77 6.04 -7.55
N PRO A 455 -11.88 6.65 -8.73
CA PRO A 455 -10.76 7.35 -9.36
C PRO A 455 -10.39 8.62 -8.59
N ALA A 456 -9.18 9.10 -8.79
CA ALA A 456 -8.63 10.31 -8.18
C ALA A 456 -8.49 10.29 -6.64
N GLU A 457 -8.64 9.14 -6.00
CA GLU A 457 -8.30 8.93 -4.59
C GLU A 457 -6.79 8.74 -4.44
N GLU A 458 -6.19 9.49 -3.52
CA GLU A 458 -4.74 9.50 -3.30
C GLU A 458 -4.38 8.76 -2.02
N ALA A 459 -3.42 7.86 -2.12
CA ALA A 459 -2.78 7.18 -0.99
C ALA A 459 -1.48 6.50 -1.45
N SER A 460 -0.52 6.37 -0.54
CA SER A 460 0.60 5.45 -0.74
C SER A 460 0.17 4.03 -0.43
N PHE A 461 0.77 3.07 -1.12
CA PHE A 461 0.46 1.66 -0.93
C PHE A 461 1.68 0.77 -1.18
N SER A 462 1.60 -0.46 -0.72
CA SER A 462 2.53 -1.52 -1.09
C SER A 462 1.78 -2.74 -1.64
N VAL A 463 2.37 -3.39 -2.64
CA VAL A 463 1.96 -4.71 -3.11
C VAL A 463 3.00 -5.72 -2.66
N ARG A 464 2.57 -6.73 -1.94
CA ARG A 464 3.40 -7.85 -1.50
C ARG A 464 2.91 -9.12 -2.16
N VAL A 465 3.84 -9.90 -2.66
CA VAL A 465 3.55 -11.19 -3.28
C VAL A 465 4.42 -12.25 -2.62
N LEU A 466 3.80 -13.30 -2.12
CA LEU A 466 4.47 -14.50 -1.61
C LEU A 466 4.33 -15.63 -2.61
N GLY A 467 5.42 -16.33 -2.86
CA GLY A 467 5.51 -17.51 -3.72
C GLY A 467 6.90 -18.12 -3.60
N SER A 468 7.17 -19.20 -4.31
CA SER A 468 8.48 -19.90 -4.28
C SER A 468 9.41 -19.44 -5.40
N THR A 469 8.86 -19.16 -6.59
CA THR A 469 9.64 -18.88 -7.82
C THR A 469 9.29 -17.55 -8.48
N ILE A 470 8.72 -16.64 -7.72
CA ILE A 470 8.13 -15.38 -8.20
C ILE A 470 9.17 -14.31 -8.53
N ARG A 471 8.89 -13.54 -9.60
CA ARG A 471 9.54 -12.27 -9.90
C ARG A 471 8.48 -11.20 -10.10
N LEU A 472 8.69 -10.03 -9.54
CA LEU A 472 7.77 -8.90 -9.62
C LEU A 472 8.52 -7.68 -10.19
N ALA A 473 7.93 -7.02 -11.19
CA ALA A 473 8.48 -5.82 -11.80
C ALA A 473 7.37 -4.84 -12.16
N LEU A 474 7.62 -3.56 -11.99
CA LEU A 474 6.74 -2.50 -12.50
C LEU A 474 6.89 -2.42 -14.03
N LEU A 475 5.76 -2.39 -14.74
CA LEU A 475 5.76 -2.04 -16.15
C LEU A 475 5.86 -0.51 -16.27
N GLU A 476 6.95 -0.05 -16.84
CA GLU A 476 7.20 1.36 -17.06
C GLU A 476 7.18 1.70 -18.55
N THR A 477 6.66 2.86 -18.85
CA THR A 477 6.69 3.43 -20.19
C THR A 477 7.87 4.37 -20.28
N GLN A 478 8.75 4.15 -21.24
CA GLN A 478 9.84 5.09 -21.51
C GLN A 478 9.28 6.35 -22.15
N THR A 479 9.83 7.50 -21.77
CA THR A 479 9.49 8.78 -22.40
C THR A 479 10.05 8.81 -23.81
N MET A 480 9.19 9.01 -24.81
CA MET A 480 9.57 9.10 -26.20
C MET A 480 8.60 9.97 -26.99
N LEU A 481 9.05 10.52 -28.08
CA LEU A 481 8.22 11.14 -29.10
C LEU A 481 7.83 10.06 -30.12
N LEU A 482 6.53 9.72 -30.20
CA LEU A 482 6.01 8.70 -31.13
C LEU A 482 5.83 9.25 -32.54
N LEU A 483 5.37 10.50 -32.63
CA LEU A 483 5.09 11.20 -33.87
C LEU A 483 5.72 12.61 -33.77
N ASP A 484 6.06 13.21 -34.90
CA ASP A 484 6.42 14.63 -34.93
C ASP A 484 5.17 15.46 -34.64
N PRO A 485 5.05 16.12 -33.46
CA PRO A 485 3.88 16.93 -33.12
C PRO A 485 3.81 18.23 -33.97
N PHE A 486 4.88 18.53 -34.72
CA PHE A 486 4.97 19.69 -35.62
C PHE A 486 5.46 19.27 -37.02
N PRO A 487 4.69 18.46 -37.78
CA PRO A 487 5.12 18.02 -39.10
C PRO A 487 5.44 19.19 -40.07
N LEU A 488 4.95 20.38 -39.76
CA LEU A 488 5.16 21.59 -40.60
C LEU A 488 6.36 22.45 -40.17
N LEU A 489 7.00 22.17 -39.03
CA LEU A 489 8.22 22.86 -38.60
C LEU A 489 9.46 22.42 -39.40
N ASN A 490 9.48 21.18 -39.89
CA ASN A 490 10.56 20.70 -40.75
C ASN A 490 10.32 21.04 -42.21
N SER A 491 10.94 22.10 -42.68
CA SER A 491 10.82 22.64 -44.04
C SER A 491 11.32 21.72 -45.17
N ASN A 492 11.74 20.47 -44.89
CA ASN A 492 12.28 19.51 -45.86
C ASN A 492 11.49 18.22 -46.01
N ALA A 493 10.39 18.01 -45.31
CA ALA A 493 9.53 16.88 -45.55
C ALA A 493 8.66 17.13 -46.78
N LYS A 494 9.08 16.61 -47.94
CA LYS A 494 8.18 16.41 -49.07
C LYS A 494 7.07 15.49 -48.57
N VAL A 495 5.88 16.07 -48.41
CA VAL A 495 4.66 15.31 -48.17
C VAL A 495 4.49 14.38 -49.35
N SER A 496 4.73 13.09 -49.13
CA SER A 496 4.31 12.05 -50.09
C SER A 496 2.78 12.06 -50.08
N MET A 497 2.22 12.63 -51.13
CA MET A 497 0.78 12.59 -51.41
C MET A 497 0.34 11.22 -51.89
N ASP A 498 0.18 10.25 -50.97
CA ASP A 498 -0.50 9.00 -51.28
C ASP A 498 -1.36 8.54 -50.12
N SER A 499 -2.30 9.37 -49.73
CA SER A 499 -3.60 9.00 -49.15
C SER A 499 -4.55 10.17 -49.28
N ALA A 500 -4.79 10.50 -50.56
CA ALA A 500 -5.76 11.49 -50.95
C ALA A 500 -7.16 10.91 -50.82
N ASN A 501 -7.94 11.43 -49.94
CA ASN A 501 -9.30 11.90 -50.18
C ASN A 501 -9.88 12.35 -48.89
N ASN A 502 -9.65 13.58 -48.50
CA ASN A 502 -10.50 14.46 -47.70
C ASN A 502 -9.77 15.66 -47.05
N ASN A 503 -8.77 16.28 -47.70
CA ASN A 503 -8.10 17.46 -47.15
C ASN A 503 -7.86 18.58 -48.13
N VAL A 504 -8.91 19.06 -48.77
CA VAL A 504 -8.85 20.28 -49.64
C VAL A 504 -9.32 21.54 -48.87
N SER A 505 -9.31 21.62 -47.57
CA SER A 505 -9.75 22.85 -46.87
C SER A 505 -8.77 23.44 -45.85
N ALA A 506 -7.55 22.88 -45.69
CA ALA A 506 -6.66 23.33 -44.62
C ALA A 506 -5.79 24.58 -44.99
N THR A 507 -5.47 24.77 -46.26
CA THR A 507 -4.64 25.88 -46.73
C THR A 507 -5.41 27.20 -46.99
N THR A 508 -6.72 27.12 -47.19
CA THR A 508 -7.58 28.27 -47.40
C THR A 508 -8.07 28.95 -46.12
N SER A 509 -7.89 28.34 -44.97
CA SER A 509 -8.47 28.83 -43.72
C SER A 509 -7.63 29.84 -42.95
N THR A 510 -6.33 29.93 -43.17
CA THR A 510 -5.44 30.82 -42.41
C THR A 510 -5.15 32.15 -43.15
N ALA A 511 -5.33 32.19 -44.47
CA ALA A 511 -5.20 33.43 -45.26
C ALA A 511 -6.13 34.57 -44.80
N GLN A 512 -7.24 34.24 -44.16
CA GLN A 512 -8.16 35.20 -43.56
C GLN A 512 -7.55 36.03 -42.41
N TYR A 513 -6.50 35.56 -41.77
CA TYR A 513 -5.84 36.24 -40.64
C TYR A 513 -4.68 37.14 -41.09
N GLU A 514 -4.25 37.03 -42.36
CA GLU A 514 -3.14 37.80 -42.89
C GLU A 514 -3.35 39.33 -42.80
N PRO A 515 -4.55 39.84 -43.11
CA PRO A 515 -4.78 41.29 -43.00
C PRO A 515 -4.62 41.81 -41.54
N VAL A 516 -5.16 41.05 -40.56
CA VAL A 516 -5.05 41.44 -39.16
C VAL A 516 -3.60 41.27 -38.66
N PHE A 517 -2.91 40.20 -39.10
CA PHE A 517 -1.49 40.01 -38.80
C PHE A 517 -0.65 41.17 -39.29
N MET A 518 -0.85 41.63 -40.56
CA MET A 518 -0.09 42.72 -41.16
C MET A 518 -0.42 44.07 -40.55
N GLN A 519 -1.61 44.22 -39.95
CA GLN A 519 -1.99 45.45 -39.24
C GLN A 519 -1.24 45.61 -37.91
N LEU A 520 -0.93 44.48 -37.22
CA LEU A 520 -0.22 44.46 -35.95
C LEU A 520 1.29 44.31 -36.11
N ALA A 521 1.75 43.88 -37.29
CA ALA A 521 3.16 43.61 -37.58
C ALA A 521 4.00 44.90 -37.69
N ASP A 522 5.28 44.78 -37.33
CA ASP A 522 6.27 45.80 -37.51
C ASP A 522 6.69 45.97 -39.00
N ASP A 523 7.61 46.89 -39.25
CA ASP A 523 8.15 47.15 -40.59
C ASP A 523 8.83 45.93 -41.22
N GLN A 524 9.26 44.96 -40.40
CA GLN A 524 9.84 43.69 -40.84
C GLN A 524 8.80 42.57 -41.03
N ARG A 525 7.51 42.93 -40.89
CA ARG A 525 6.37 41.99 -40.96
C ARG A 525 6.46 40.86 -39.93
N THR A 526 6.84 41.21 -38.69
CA THR A 526 6.96 40.27 -37.57
C THR A 526 6.16 40.74 -36.37
N LEU A 527 5.73 39.78 -35.50
CA LEU A 527 5.03 40.06 -34.25
C LEU A 527 5.89 39.62 -33.06
N ASN A 528 5.82 40.37 -31.97
CA ASN A 528 6.29 39.93 -30.66
C ASN A 528 5.20 39.17 -29.91
N CYS A 529 5.46 38.72 -28.69
CA CYS A 529 4.49 37.93 -27.90
C CYS A 529 3.24 38.72 -27.49
N PHE A 530 3.32 40.04 -27.36
CA PHE A 530 2.18 40.90 -27.00
C PHE A 530 1.26 41.09 -28.20
N ASP A 531 1.85 41.44 -29.37
CA ASP A 531 1.12 41.57 -30.62
C ASP A 531 0.47 40.24 -31.03
N LEU A 532 1.15 39.10 -30.76
CA LEU A 532 0.61 37.75 -30.99
C LEU A 532 -0.59 37.47 -30.08
N GLN A 533 -0.54 37.92 -28.83
CA GLN A 533 -1.68 37.77 -27.92
C GLN A 533 -2.89 38.53 -28.45
N GLU A 534 -2.73 39.78 -28.84
CA GLU A 534 -3.81 40.62 -29.40
C GLU A 534 -4.40 39.97 -30.66
N LEU A 535 -3.54 39.47 -31.56
CA LEU A 535 -3.97 38.76 -32.77
C LEU A 535 -4.81 37.51 -32.44
N LEU A 536 -4.36 36.70 -31.49
CA LEU A 536 -5.09 35.48 -31.08
C LEU A 536 -6.43 35.80 -30.40
N GLU A 537 -6.48 36.84 -29.56
CA GLU A 537 -7.72 37.29 -28.93
C GLU A 537 -8.74 37.80 -29.99
N ALA A 538 -8.27 38.42 -31.05
CA ALA A 538 -9.13 38.86 -32.16
C ALA A 538 -9.58 37.73 -33.08
N CYS A 539 -8.73 36.70 -33.27
CA CYS A 539 -8.95 35.65 -34.26
C CYS A 539 -9.66 34.42 -33.72
N LEU A 540 -9.57 34.11 -32.41
CA LEU A 540 -10.14 32.87 -31.84
C LEU A 540 -11.64 33.03 -31.54
N PRO A 541 -12.48 32.07 -31.99
CA PRO A 541 -13.94 32.27 -32.14
C PRO A 541 -14.78 32.22 -30.87
N ASN A 542 -14.27 31.73 -29.75
CA ASN A 542 -15.02 31.69 -28.49
C ASN A 542 -14.13 31.74 -27.25
N ASP A 543 -14.72 32.06 -26.09
CA ASP A 543 -13.99 32.29 -24.83
C ASP A 543 -13.14 31.13 -24.37
N TYR A 544 -13.57 29.94 -24.63
CA TYR A 544 -12.84 28.73 -24.21
C TYR A 544 -11.58 28.50 -25.08
N ILE A 545 -11.63 28.75 -26.40
CA ILE A 545 -10.47 28.67 -27.28
C ILE A 545 -9.59 29.93 -27.06
N ARG A 546 -10.17 31.07 -26.79
CA ARG A 546 -9.44 32.31 -26.43
C ARG A 546 -8.58 32.15 -25.19
N SER A 547 -8.86 31.17 -24.33
CA SER A 547 -7.96 30.85 -23.19
C SER A 547 -6.53 30.53 -23.64
N CYS A 548 -6.32 30.11 -24.90
CA CYS A 548 -5.00 29.87 -25.49
C CYS A 548 -4.26 31.17 -25.86
N ALA A 549 -4.95 32.33 -25.88
CA ALA A 549 -4.35 33.64 -26.08
C ALA A 549 -3.72 34.21 -24.81
N SER A 550 -3.32 33.33 -23.85
CA SER A 550 -2.57 33.78 -22.68
C SER A 550 -1.16 34.23 -23.06
N LEU A 551 -0.66 35.24 -22.37
CA LEU A 551 0.70 35.76 -22.62
C LEU A 551 1.76 34.67 -22.46
N GLU A 552 1.54 33.71 -21.54
CA GLU A 552 2.43 32.55 -21.33
C GLU A 552 2.51 31.69 -22.58
N VAL A 553 1.37 31.30 -23.15
CA VAL A 553 1.33 30.53 -24.41
C VAL A 553 1.99 31.30 -25.54
N CYS A 554 1.72 32.60 -25.67
CA CYS A 554 2.32 33.42 -26.70
C CYS A 554 3.85 33.51 -26.57
N ARG A 555 4.39 33.64 -25.37
CA ARG A 555 5.84 33.60 -25.10
C ARG A 555 6.44 32.25 -25.52
N GLN A 556 5.81 31.14 -25.14
CA GLN A 556 6.26 29.79 -25.51
C GLN A 556 6.25 29.58 -27.02
N VAL A 557 5.23 30.07 -27.73
CA VAL A 557 5.15 30.02 -29.20
C VAL A 557 6.30 30.80 -29.83
N VAL A 558 6.55 32.02 -29.35
CA VAL A 558 7.66 32.83 -29.85
C VAL A 558 9.00 32.15 -29.56
N CYS A 559 9.23 31.67 -28.34
CA CYS A 559 10.46 30.97 -27.98
C CYS A 559 10.71 29.72 -28.84
N LEU A 560 9.64 28.95 -29.15
CA LEU A 560 9.76 27.74 -29.96
C LEU A 560 10.01 28.04 -31.46
N MET A 561 9.39 29.07 -31.99
CA MET A 561 9.39 29.35 -33.44
C MET A 561 10.45 30.34 -33.88
N ASP A 562 10.92 31.23 -33.00
CA ASP A 562 11.95 32.22 -33.31
C ASP A 562 13.36 31.61 -33.35
N LYS A 563 13.79 31.20 -34.53
CA LYS A 563 15.15 30.70 -34.78
C LYS A 563 16.23 31.81 -34.77
N THR A 564 15.81 33.07 -34.72
CA THR A 564 16.71 34.22 -34.81
C THR A 564 17.06 34.84 -33.45
N ASN A 565 16.43 34.38 -32.38
CA ASN A 565 16.52 34.93 -31.02
C ASN A 565 16.22 36.41 -30.89
N ARG A 566 15.31 36.95 -31.76
CA ARG A 566 14.86 38.33 -31.74
C ARG A 566 13.57 38.53 -30.92
N GLY A 567 12.96 37.44 -30.43
CA GLY A 567 11.69 37.48 -29.72
C GLY A 567 10.49 37.74 -30.62
N ARG A 568 10.56 37.39 -31.92
CA ARG A 568 9.54 37.73 -32.92
C ARG A 568 9.30 36.57 -33.89
N ILE A 569 8.06 36.47 -34.41
CA ILE A 569 7.66 35.47 -35.41
C ILE A 569 7.08 36.13 -36.65
N ASN A 570 7.26 35.52 -37.81
CA ASN A 570 6.68 35.94 -39.08
C ASN A 570 5.31 35.24 -39.33
N PHE A 571 4.62 35.68 -40.41
CA PHE A 571 3.31 35.14 -40.77
C PHE A 571 3.32 33.62 -41.07
N ASN A 572 4.40 33.08 -41.63
CA ASN A 572 4.52 31.68 -41.91
C ASN A 572 4.61 30.83 -40.60
N ASP A 573 5.35 31.33 -39.63
CA ASP A 573 5.44 30.70 -38.29
C ASP A 573 4.09 30.76 -37.57
N PHE A 574 3.39 31.90 -37.64
CA PHE A 574 2.02 32.02 -37.15
C PHE A 574 1.07 31.01 -37.79
N ASN A 575 1.12 30.81 -39.12
CA ASN A 575 0.31 29.84 -39.82
C ASN A 575 0.58 28.42 -39.35
N LYS A 576 1.85 28.04 -39.19
CA LYS A 576 2.23 26.75 -38.67
C LYS A 576 1.64 26.51 -37.28
N PHE A 577 1.73 27.48 -36.40
CA PHE A 577 1.13 27.42 -35.09
C PHE A 577 -0.39 27.22 -35.15
N MET A 578 -1.09 27.99 -35.98
CA MET A 578 -2.56 27.92 -36.11
C MET A 578 -3.04 26.57 -36.64
N VAL A 579 -2.32 25.94 -37.56
CA VAL A 579 -2.61 24.58 -38.05
C VAL A 579 -2.45 23.56 -36.92
N ASN A 580 -1.36 23.63 -36.16
CA ASN A 580 -1.11 22.76 -35.04
C ASN A 580 -2.12 23.00 -33.92
N LEU A 581 -2.44 24.24 -33.60
CA LEU A 581 -3.46 24.57 -32.60
C LEU A 581 -4.82 23.94 -32.91
N LYS A 582 -5.22 23.96 -34.20
CA LYS A 582 -6.45 23.29 -34.65
C LYS A 582 -6.42 21.79 -34.42
N THR A 583 -5.31 21.14 -34.68
CA THR A 583 -5.09 19.72 -34.47
C THR A 583 -5.15 19.38 -32.95
N TRP A 584 -4.41 20.11 -32.14
CA TRP A 584 -4.38 19.92 -30.70
C TRP A 584 -5.73 20.19 -30.04
N TRP A 585 -6.45 21.21 -30.52
CA TRP A 585 -7.82 21.44 -30.07
C TRP A 585 -8.76 20.28 -30.43
N GLY A 586 -8.60 19.69 -31.62
CA GLY A 586 -9.35 18.49 -32.01
C GLY A 586 -9.13 17.33 -31.04
N VAL A 587 -7.86 17.04 -30.69
CA VAL A 587 -7.50 16.03 -29.72
C VAL A 587 -8.07 16.37 -28.33
N PHE A 588 -7.88 17.60 -27.87
CA PHE A 588 -8.43 18.05 -26.58
C PHE A 588 -9.95 17.82 -26.51
N LYS A 589 -10.68 18.17 -27.58
CA LYS A 589 -12.13 17.99 -27.67
C LYS A 589 -12.55 16.52 -27.60
N MET A 590 -11.76 15.61 -28.17
CA MET A 590 -12.05 14.16 -28.08
C MET A 590 -11.94 13.61 -26.67
N HIS A 591 -11.05 14.20 -25.86
CA HIS A 591 -10.82 13.77 -24.47
C HIS A 591 -11.64 14.55 -23.45
N THR A 592 -12.31 15.63 -23.83
CA THR A 592 -13.27 16.35 -22.97
C THR A 592 -14.64 15.68 -23.04
N LYS A 593 -15.23 15.42 -21.88
CA LYS A 593 -16.67 15.05 -21.80
C LYS A 593 -17.47 16.34 -21.87
N GLU A 594 -18.37 16.43 -22.86
CA GLU A 594 -19.31 17.54 -23.05
C GLU A 594 -18.66 18.87 -23.48
N LYS A 595 -19.52 19.87 -23.72
CA LYS A 595 -19.16 21.23 -24.17
C LYS A 595 -18.43 22.07 -23.09
N SER A 596 -17.90 21.44 -22.03
CA SER A 596 -17.34 22.13 -20.87
C SER A 596 -15.98 22.79 -21.12
N GLY A 597 -15.24 22.39 -22.16
CA GLY A 597 -13.90 22.89 -22.41
C GLY A 597 -12.86 22.53 -21.32
N ILE A 598 -13.12 21.45 -20.59
CA ILE A 598 -12.32 21.03 -19.44
C ILE A 598 -11.88 19.58 -19.64
N LEU A 599 -10.57 19.33 -19.56
CA LEU A 599 -9.96 18.00 -19.58
C LEU A 599 -9.73 17.52 -18.15
N ARG A 600 -10.20 16.32 -17.82
CA ARG A 600 -9.88 15.68 -16.55
C ARG A 600 -8.44 15.18 -16.56
N ALA A 601 -7.75 15.31 -15.44
CA ALA A 601 -6.35 14.92 -15.31
C ALA A 601 -6.08 13.43 -15.65
N GLU A 602 -7.01 12.53 -15.36
CA GLU A 602 -6.91 11.09 -15.68
C GLU A 602 -6.87 10.79 -17.19
N ARG A 603 -7.31 11.74 -18.03
CA ARG A 603 -7.27 11.63 -19.50
C ARG A 603 -6.11 12.36 -20.14
N PHE A 604 -5.33 13.09 -19.35
CA PHE A 604 -4.25 13.92 -19.86
C PHE A 604 -3.15 13.09 -20.53
N ARG A 605 -2.80 11.92 -19.94
CA ARG A 605 -1.84 10.99 -20.55
C ARG A 605 -2.29 10.53 -21.93
N ASP A 606 -3.54 10.10 -22.07
CA ASP A 606 -4.08 9.61 -23.34
C ASP A 606 -4.13 10.75 -24.39
N ALA A 607 -4.53 11.96 -23.97
CA ALA A 607 -4.55 13.12 -24.85
C ALA A 607 -3.16 13.52 -25.35
N LEU A 608 -2.13 13.46 -24.49
CA LEU A 608 -0.75 13.69 -24.91
C LEU A 608 -0.23 12.59 -25.84
N CYS A 609 -0.64 11.33 -25.60
CA CYS A 609 -0.30 10.22 -26.48
C CYS A 609 -0.91 10.39 -27.89
N ASP A 610 -2.16 10.86 -27.98
CA ASP A 610 -2.83 11.12 -29.26
C ASP A 610 -2.22 12.33 -30.01
N VAL A 611 -1.56 13.25 -29.30
CA VAL A 611 -0.74 14.31 -29.92
C VAL A 611 0.60 13.79 -30.40
N GLY A 612 1.11 12.67 -29.85
CA GLY A 612 2.36 12.04 -30.26
C GLY A 612 3.41 11.90 -29.16
N PHE A 613 3.08 12.20 -27.89
CA PHE A 613 3.98 12.04 -26.75
C PHE A 613 3.65 10.79 -25.96
N GLN A 614 4.59 9.88 -25.85
CA GLN A 614 4.56 8.81 -24.86
C GLN A 614 5.45 9.19 -23.68
N LEU A 615 4.89 9.26 -22.48
CA LEU A 615 5.59 9.79 -21.32
C LEU A 615 5.69 8.77 -20.21
N SER A 616 6.84 8.75 -19.52
CA SER A 616 7.00 8.04 -18.26
C SER A 616 6.11 8.62 -17.16
N THR A 617 5.85 7.83 -16.14
CA THR A 617 5.03 8.24 -15.00
C THR A 617 5.64 9.45 -14.26
N ASP A 618 6.97 9.52 -14.20
CA ASP A 618 7.67 10.63 -13.52
C ASP A 618 7.48 11.95 -14.26
N ILE A 619 7.68 11.95 -15.58
CA ILE A 619 7.46 13.15 -16.39
C ILE A 619 6.00 13.59 -16.33
N LEU A 620 5.07 12.65 -16.43
CA LEU A 620 3.65 12.95 -16.30
C LEU A 620 3.32 13.56 -14.93
N SER A 621 3.94 13.05 -13.85
CA SER A 621 3.76 13.60 -12.50
C SER A 621 4.17 15.06 -12.40
N ILE A 622 5.29 15.44 -13.04
CA ILE A 622 5.76 16.83 -13.10
C ILE A 622 4.77 17.70 -13.88
N LEU A 623 4.28 17.22 -15.02
CA LEU A 623 3.32 17.97 -15.83
C LEU A 623 1.98 18.16 -15.11
N ILE A 624 1.50 17.14 -14.41
CA ILE A 624 0.29 17.23 -13.60
C ILE A 624 0.50 18.23 -12.45
N LEU A 625 1.63 18.19 -11.76
CA LEU A 625 1.95 19.15 -10.71
C LEU A 625 1.96 20.61 -11.24
N ARG A 626 2.45 20.80 -12.46
CA ARG A 626 2.58 22.14 -13.06
C ARG A 626 1.25 22.69 -13.59
N TYR A 627 0.41 21.84 -14.19
CA TYR A 627 -0.74 22.30 -15.00
C TYR A 627 -2.10 21.94 -14.42
N MET A 628 -2.20 20.93 -13.55
CA MET A 628 -3.47 20.53 -12.96
C MET A 628 -3.97 21.59 -11.98
N ARG A 629 -5.23 21.92 -12.09
CA ARG A 629 -5.95 22.82 -11.18
C ARG A 629 -6.41 22.08 -9.93
N ARG A 630 -6.78 22.84 -8.89
CA ARG A 630 -7.24 22.28 -7.60
C ARG A 630 -8.41 21.30 -7.73
N ASP A 631 -9.28 21.52 -8.72
CA ASP A 631 -10.43 20.66 -9.01
C ASP A 631 -10.08 19.38 -9.80
N GLY A 632 -8.80 19.15 -10.12
CA GLY A 632 -8.32 17.97 -10.86
C GLY A 632 -8.53 18.09 -12.38
N THR A 633 -8.62 19.30 -12.91
CA THR A 633 -8.87 19.56 -14.31
C THR A 633 -7.75 20.38 -14.96
N LEU A 634 -7.71 20.35 -16.29
CA LEU A 634 -6.86 21.19 -17.12
C LEU A 634 -7.73 21.94 -18.14
N ARG A 635 -7.41 23.20 -18.41
CA ARG A 635 -7.99 23.95 -19.51
C ARG A 635 -7.21 23.72 -20.81
N LEU A 636 -7.77 24.20 -21.93
CA LEU A 636 -7.09 24.10 -23.21
C LEU A 636 -5.74 24.82 -23.19
N SER A 637 -5.65 26.00 -22.56
CA SER A 637 -4.39 26.72 -22.39
C SER A 637 -3.32 25.91 -21.67
N ASP A 638 -3.69 25.21 -20.60
CA ASP A 638 -2.78 24.36 -19.82
C ASP A 638 -2.27 23.20 -20.67
N PHE A 639 -3.17 22.59 -21.48
CA PHE A 639 -2.86 21.51 -22.40
C PHE A 639 -1.91 21.96 -23.52
N ILE A 640 -2.18 23.12 -24.16
CA ILE A 640 -1.33 23.68 -25.20
C ILE A 640 0.05 24.07 -24.64
N SER A 641 0.09 24.67 -23.46
CA SER A 641 1.35 25.02 -22.78
C SER A 641 2.20 23.77 -22.50
N ALA A 642 1.58 22.68 -22.05
CA ALA A 642 2.29 21.42 -21.85
C ALA A 642 2.87 20.84 -23.15
N ILE A 643 2.12 20.89 -24.25
CA ILE A 643 2.59 20.44 -25.58
C ILE A 643 3.78 21.29 -26.03
N LEU A 644 3.70 22.61 -25.88
CA LEU A 644 4.78 23.52 -26.28
C LEU A 644 6.06 23.27 -25.48
N HIS A 645 5.97 23.08 -24.16
CA HIS A 645 7.12 22.71 -23.32
C HIS A 645 7.73 21.38 -23.71
N LEU A 646 6.91 20.35 -23.90
CA LEU A 646 7.39 19.04 -24.32
C LEU A 646 8.07 19.12 -25.68
N THR A 647 7.49 19.84 -26.62
CA THR A 647 8.07 20.00 -27.96
C THR A 647 9.43 20.70 -27.86
N MET A 648 9.55 21.79 -27.11
CA MET A 648 10.84 22.46 -26.90
C MET A 648 11.88 21.52 -26.29
N ALA A 649 11.51 20.77 -25.27
CA ALA A 649 12.41 19.81 -24.62
C ALA A 649 12.89 18.72 -25.59
N PHE A 650 11.99 18.13 -26.38
CA PHE A 650 12.33 17.11 -27.38
C PHE A 650 13.19 17.68 -28.53
N GLU A 651 12.86 18.86 -29.07
CA GLU A 651 13.64 19.52 -30.15
C GLU A 651 15.04 19.87 -29.65
N LEU A 652 15.17 20.41 -28.42
CA LEU A 652 16.46 20.70 -27.81
C LEU A 652 17.30 19.43 -27.62
N PHE A 653 16.69 18.37 -27.08
CA PHE A 653 17.37 17.10 -26.89
C PHE A 653 17.85 16.52 -28.21
N LYS A 654 16.96 16.44 -29.22
CA LYS A 654 17.25 15.95 -30.56
C LYS A 654 18.37 16.74 -31.25
N ALA A 655 18.39 18.08 -31.07
CA ALA A 655 19.45 18.94 -31.65
C ALA A 655 20.83 18.69 -31.02
N LYS A 656 20.86 18.21 -29.77
CA LYS A 656 22.11 17.98 -29.02
C LYS A 656 22.57 16.52 -29.04
N ASP A 657 21.64 15.57 -29.12
CA ASP A 657 21.94 14.13 -29.21
C ASP A 657 22.29 13.77 -30.67
N THR A 658 23.50 14.18 -31.10
CA THR A 658 23.95 14.01 -32.48
C THR A 658 24.33 12.56 -32.80
N ASN A 659 24.72 11.78 -31.81
CA ASN A 659 25.10 10.36 -31.92
C ASN A 659 23.96 9.40 -31.62
N GLN A 660 22.79 9.91 -31.23
CA GLN A 660 21.56 9.14 -30.94
C GLN A 660 21.75 8.06 -29.85
N ASP A 661 22.59 8.34 -28.87
CA ASP A 661 22.81 7.41 -27.73
C ASP A 661 21.89 7.68 -26.54
N GLY A 662 21.02 8.69 -26.64
CA GLY A 662 20.09 9.09 -25.58
C GLY A 662 20.74 9.88 -24.44
N VAL A 663 21.98 10.37 -24.65
CA VAL A 663 22.72 11.16 -23.67
C VAL A 663 23.16 12.49 -24.28
N ILE A 664 22.93 13.58 -23.58
CA ILE A 664 23.44 14.91 -23.98
C ILE A 664 24.35 15.48 -22.90
N SER A 665 25.41 16.17 -23.33
CA SER A 665 26.28 16.94 -22.45
C SER A 665 26.13 18.42 -22.75
N MET A 666 25.94 19.24 -21.72
CA MET A 666 25.82 20.66 -21.86
C MET A 666 26.42 21.43 -20.69
N GLY A 667 26.98 22.60 -20.98
CA GLY A 667 27.51 23.49 -19.95
C GLY A 667 26.41 24.19 -19.14
N MET A 668 26.75 24.66 -17.93
CA MET A 668 25.80 25.33 -17.02
C MET A 668 25.00 26.46 -17.69
N THR A 669 25.65 27.30 -18.46
CA THR A 669 24.98 28.44 -19.16
C THR A 669 23.95 27.93 -20.17
N GLU A 670 24.27 26.85 -20.86
CA GLU A 670 23.40 26.27 -21.87
C GLU A 670 22.24 25.53 -21.21
N PHE A 671 22.47 24.82 -20.10
CA PHE A 671 21.45 24.22 -19.28
C PHE A 671 20.45 25.26 -18.74
N ILE A 672 20.99 26.38 -18.17
CA ILE A 672 20.12 27.46 -17.67
C ILE A 672 19.28 28.06 -18.81
N LYS A 673 19.88 28.32 -19.99
CA LYS A 673 19.12 28.79 -21.15
C LYS A 673 18.00 27.83 -21.52
N SER A 674 18.25 26.53 -21.57
CA SER A 674 17.23 25.53 -21.90
C SER A 674 16.10 25.51 -20.88
N VAL A 675 16.40 25.60 -19.59
CA VAL A 675 15.38 25.65 -18.52
C VAL A 675 14.48 26.89 -18.61
N PHE A 676 15.02 28.05 -18.99
CA PHE A 676 14.23 29.30 -19.13
C PHE A 676 13.56 29.45 -20.48
N MET A 677 13.99 28.73 -21.51
CA MET A 677 13.29 28.68 -22.79
C MET A 677 12.10 27.71 -22.79
N CYS A 678 12.11 26.71 -21.88
CA CYS A 678 11.03 25.72 -21.72
C CYS A 678 9.89 26.19 -20.83
#